data_8832d2a3a28e3778433fe7f4fa87d708
#
_entry.id   8832d2a3a28e3778433fe7f4fa87d708
#
_cell.length_a   1.000
_cell.length_b   1.000
_cell.length_c   1.000
_cell.angle_alpha   90.00
_cell.angle_beta   90.00
_cell.angle_gamma   90.00
#
_symmetry.space_group_name_H-M   'P 1'
#
loop_
_entity.id
_entity.type
_entity.pdbx_description
1 polymer ?
#
loop_
_entity_poly.entity_id
_entity_poly.type
_entity_poly.pdbx_seq_one_letter_code
_entity_poly.pdbx_strand_id
1 'polypeptide(L)'
;TINYNIGNSNIASISNTGLVTGQKEGKTTAIVTKADTGATSIANVTVLPEGVEIEPMALTCMSHTVVLKANGTVWAYGLNSSYELGNGTSISSDRPIQVSFPSNIKIAQIAVGNTHNLALDTEGNVWVWGVNSNNALGTKLKTTPSRLGISNVKKIAANNDQSMILTKDGYVYVWGLNSNGELGVGTYKEVKTPTLLNYVNNILDISIGKNHTMLLTTKGKVLTSGLNSYGQTGKTEGKTNIFTQIEVPATVGKISAGDNHSVLLTTNGEVYTFGYNENGQLGLGTKTNVTIPTKTNMTNIMEISAGRNHTVVLGANRVLYSTGSNSNGQLGIGTKDDKLLFTEITKVQDMMSISSGNTYNVAIKYDGNVYGWGDYYHGTASVKTKTNSRVPVKIGNDSSYAEEPEITVNVNGAKQIQITPKYSFNVFKEDNEEDSDFQYESLNEDIATVGENGLVTGVKVGTTWIKVKEVATGKENIVIVRVIESDSKYASKIAGGDGYAAVLKADGSIWGFGYNSDGQLGNDKLAPINVPSQTNILATYKQIEAGKKFTIALREDGTVWAWGDNTYGQLGQGNRVSAKKPVQVQNLTNIVSVAAGDNHAIAIDKLGNVYTWGLNSKGQLGNRTTETVSIPEKITGLDNQVVKVAAGGNLSAIIDSTGDVYVFGDNSKEQIEEFKYNYDEFGQKILPALNTYVSQPIKVQTVENAVKVQCLQTGIVVLKTDGSVERTTKYAKQANAQKTTVINSGMVDISGKNESVVLLDKYGASYTYGDNSKGQAGIGGTSASVILQKIRIAEEKTYLTVGAGYKDNYVIDTEGFVYGAGANEYGQLGNSTYDESYDFTLVGDRNFEIVPDARTMKQPEQETVKIVANIFNVFNHNERALTDYDWKSSNTDVVTVDNGVLASQDMGTATITATDKATGVKATALRVVQPLDEQRIQSITVNNKEAKVSGENKYEVSVEKNLDGTGTLKITTKDSADEISIDGGTTYVIGGTLTQDIPLDTNPTVQKIKVKASNGKTV
;
A
#
# COMPACT_ATOMS: atom_id res chain seq x y z
N THR A 1 -53.55 -44.66 -11.85
CA THR A 1 -52.31 -44.49 -12.63
C THR A 1 -51.60 -43.16 -12.21
N ILE A 2 -50.31 -43.24 -12.10
CA ILE A 2 -49.48 -42.09 -11.83
C ILE A 2 -48.67 -41.76 -13.10
N ASN A 3 -48.75 -40.54 -13.56
CA ASN A 3 -47.95 -40.03 -14.66
C ASN A 3 -46.77 -39.23 -14.14
N TYR A 4 -45.58 -39.46 -14.69
CA TYR A 4 -44.32 -38.77 -14.34
C TYR A 4 -43.89 -37.95 -15.54
N ASN A 5 -43.46 -36.69 -15.28
CA ASN A 5 -42.93 -35.79 -16.28
C ASN A 5 -41.73 -35.02 -15.71
N ILE A 6 -40.88 -34.54 -16.57
CA ILE A 6 -39.70 -33.71 -16.20
C ILE A 6 -39.75 -32.42 -16.98
N GLY A 7 -39.48 -31.29 -16.31
CA GLY A 7 -39.56 -29.96 -16.91
C GLY A 7 -38.52 -29.72 -18.00
N ASN A 8 -37.33 -30.29 -17.87
CA ASN A 8 -36.28 -30.24 -18.89
C ASN A 8 -35.58 -31.59 -19.06
N SER A 9 -35.93 -32.31 -20.13
CA SER A 9 -35.40 -33.63 -20.45
C SER A 9 -33.93 -33.66 -20.84
N ASN A 10 -33.33 -32.53 -21.18
CA ASN A 10 -31.89 -32.42 -21.42
C ASN A 10 -31.07 -32.47 -20.11
N ILE A 11 -31.69 -32.15 -18.96
CA ILE A 11 -31.02 -32.13 -17.65
C ILE A 11 -31.24 -33.48 -16.95
N ALA A 12 -32.46 -34.00 -16.93
CA ALA A 12 -32.75 -35.27 -16.33
C ALA A 12 -33.88 -35.98 -17.08
N SER A 13 -33.93 -37.28 -17.01
CA SER A 13 -35.07 -38.10 -17.44
C SER A 13 -35.83 -38.68 -16.24
N ILE A 14 -37.08 -39.04 -16.42
CA ILE A 14 -37.85 -39.71 -15.40
C ILE A 14 -38.59 -40.90 -16.03
N SER A 15 -38.46 -42.07 -15.39
CA SER A 15 -39.08 -43.29 -15.87
C SER A 15 -40.57 -43.31 -15.50
N ASN A 16 -41.34 -44.26 -16.09
CA ASN A 16 -42.74 -44.53 -15.74
C ASN A 16 -42.92 -45.12 -14.33
N THR A 17 -41.86 -45.50 -13.66
CA THR A 17 -41.81 -45.91 -12.25
C THR A 17 -41.37 -44.80 -11.31
N GLY A 18 -41.05 -43.62 -11.82
CA GLY A 18 -40.62 -42.47 -11.04
C GLY A 18 -39.11 -42.39 -10.76
N LEU A 19 -38.31 -43.26 -11.41
CA LEU A 19 -36.84 -43.16 -11.28
C LEU A 19 -36.35 -41.97 -12.07
N VAL A 20 -35.67 -41.04 -11.42
CA VAL A 20 -35.03 -39.86 -12.02
C VAL A 20 -33.57 -40.22 -12.32
N THR A 21 -33.14 -39.94 -13.56
CA THR A 21 -31.75 -40.15 -13.99
C THR A 21 -31.20 -38.83 -14.53
N GLY A 22 -30.06 -38.37 -13.98
CA GLY A 22 -29.35 -37.19 -14.47
C GLY A 22 -28.78 -37.43 -15.86
N GLN A 23 -28.91 -36.47 -16.77
CA GLN A 23 -28.37 -36.47 -18.13
C GLN A 23 -27.25 -35.48 -18.35
N LYS A 24 -27.40 -34.29 -17.76
CA LYS A 24 -26.47 -33.18 -17.83
C LYS A 24 -26.64 -32.34 -16.59
N GLU A 25 -25.56 -31.77 -16.09
CA GLU A 25 -25.61 -30.86 -14.93
C GLU A 25 -26.60 -29.71 -15.18
N GLY A 26 -27.37 -29.38 -14.16
CA GLY A 26 -28.41 -28.32 -14.23
C GLY A 26 -29.51 -28.52 -13.25
N LYS A 27 -30.53 -27.67 -13.35
CA LYS A 27 -31.71 -27.69 -12.48
C LYS A 27 -32.99 -27.86 -13.30
N THR A 28 -33.91 -28.70 -12.83
CA THR A 28 -35.21 -28.95 -13.45
C THR A 28 -36.23 -29.33 -12.38
N THR A 29 -37.48 -29.62 -12.79
CA THR A 29 -38.56 -30.02 -11.89
C THR A 29 -39.16 -31.32 -12.35
N ALA A 30 -39.30 -32.32 -11.48
CA ALA A 30 -40.08 -33.50 -11.70
C ALA A 30 -41.53 -33.21 -11.29
N ILE A 31 -42.47 -33.63 -12.13
CA ILE A 31 -43.92 -33.42 -11.96
C ILE A 31 -44.58 -34.80 -11.92
N VAL A 32 -45.31 -35.06 -10.86
CA VAL A 32 -46.03 -36.29 -10.64
C VAL A 32 -47.53 -35.99 -10.65
N THR A 33 -48.28 -36.60 -11.55
CA THR A 33 -49.74 -36.38 -11.71
C THR A 33 -50.50 -37.65 -11.49
N LYS A 34 -51.49 -37.65 -10.61
CA LYS A 34 -52.42 -38.73 -10.44
C LYS A 34 -53.53 -38.67 -11.54
N ALA A 35 -53.53 -39.60 -12.44
CA ALA A 35 -54.35 -39.57 -13.67
C ALA A 35 -55.83 -39.42 -13.45
N ASP A 36 -56.39 -40.08 -12.41
CA ASP A 36 -57.84 -40.11 -12.10
C ASP A 36 -58.36 -38.80 -11.46
N THR A 37 -57.51 -38.06 -10.77
CA THR A 37 -57.90 -36.83 -10.05
C THR A 37 -57.33 -35.58 -10.63
N GLY A 38 -56.36 -35.72 -11.53
CA GLY A 38 -55.57 -34.60 -12.00
C GLY A 38 -54.66 -33.93 -10.92
N ALA A 39 -54.62 -34.53 -9.71
CA ALA A 39 -53.80 -33.98 -8.62
C ALA A 39 -52.31 -34.08 -8.94
N THR A 40 -51.60 -32.95 -8.82
CA THR A 40 -50.16 -32.85 -9.12
C THR A 40 -49.35 -32.66 -7.87
N SER A 41 -48.11 -33.18 -7.88
CA SER A 41 -47.03 -32.87 -6.92
C SER A 41 -45.74 -32.63 -7.68
N ILE A 42 -44.91 -31.72 -7.19
CA ILE A 42 -43.66 -31.34 -7.83
C ILE A 42 -42.47 -31.59 -6.90
N ALA A 43 -41.29 -31.82 -7.49
CA ALA A 43 -40.03 -31.93 -6.79
C ALA A 43 -38.94 -31.24 -7.62
N ASN A 44 -38.13 -30.42 -6.97
CA ASN A 44 -36.97 -29.84 -7.64
C ASN A 44 -35.86 -30.89 -7.78
N VAL A 45 -35.24 -30.93 -8.94
CA VAL A 45 -34.15 -31.86 -9.28
C VAL A 45 -32.90 -31.02 -9.65
N THR A 46 -31.81 -31.27 -8.96
CA THR A 46 -30.49 -30.73 -9.32
C THR A 46 -29.58 -31.90 -9.74
N VAL A 47 -29.03 -31.82 -10.92
CA VAL A 47 -27.99 -32.75 -11.39
C VAL A 47 -26.65 -32.07 -11.18
N LEU A 48 -25.85 -32.62 -10.27
CA LEU A 48 -24.53 -32.10 -9.90
C LEU A 48 -23.41 -32.64 -10.83
N PRO A 49 -22.24 -31.99 -10.91
CA PRO A 49 -21.07 -32.58 -11.55
C PRO A 49 -20.72 -33.94 -10.94
N GLU A 50 -20.05 -34.79 -11.72
CA GLU A 50 -19.61 -36.11 -11.28
C GLU A 50 -18.71 -36.01 -10.03
N GLY A 51 -18.97 -36.85 -9.03
CA GLY A 51 -18.21 -36.88 -7.76
C GLY A 51 -18.62 -35.80 -6.74
N VAL A 52 -19.56 -34.91 -7.05
CA VAL A 52 -20.08 -33.90 -6.14
C VAL A 52 -21.33 -34.44 -5.41
N GLU A 53 -21.23 -34.57 -4.07
CA GLU A 53 -22.36 -35.08 -3.25
C GLU A 53 -23.21 -33.95 -2.64
N ILE A 54 -22.61 -32.83 -2.30
CA ILE A 54 -23.26 -31.66 -1.70
C ILE A 54 -23.34 -30.54 -2.73
N GLU A 55 -24.51 -30.00 -2.98
CA GLU A 55 -24.68 -28.84 -3.88
C GLU A 55 -23.97 -27.62 -3.26
N PRO A 56 -22.90 -27.08 -3.90
CA PRO A 56 -22.24 -25.91 -3.39
C PRO A 56 -23.13 -24.67 -3.54
N MET A 57 -23.06 -23.78 -2.57
CA MET A 57 -23.88 -22.58 -2.51
C MET A 57 -23.00 -21.37 -2.21
N ALA A 58 -23.28 -20.23 -2.83
CA ALA A 58 -22.73 -18.93 -2.44
C ALA A 58 -23.92 -17.99 -2.24
N LEU A 59 -24.14 -17.54 -1.02
CA LEU A 59 -25.27 -16.70 -0.65
C LEU A 59 -24.80 -15.38 -0.03
N THR A 60 -25.58 -14.35 -0.30
CA THR A 60 -25.28 -13.01 0.17
C THR A 60 -26.55 -12.27 0.58
N CYS A 61 -26.44 -11.32 1.51
CA CYS A 61 -27.55 -10.47 1.95
C CYS A 61 -27.17 -9.00 1.91
N MET A 62 -26.70 -8.42 3.02
CA MET A 62 -26.44 -6.98 3.13
C MET A 62 -24.95 -6.63 2.99
N SER A 63 -24.07 -7.30 3.70
CA SER A 63 -22.68 -6.86 3.89
C SER A 63 -21.67 -7.99 4.02
N HIS A 64 -22.11 -9.25 3.89
CA HIS A 64 -21.22 -10.42 3.91
C HIS A 64 -21.74 -11.52 2.99
N THR A 65 -20.85 -12.41 2.62
CA THR A 65 -21.13 -13.58 1.78
C THR A 65 -20.72 -14.85 2.53
N VAL A 66 -21.56 -15.88 2.44
CA VAL A 66 -21.26 -17.21 2.96
C VAL A 66 -21.25 -18.19 1.80
N VAL A 67 -20.26 -19.07 1.77
CA VAL A 67 -20.06 -20.06 0.71
C VAL A 67 -19.97 -21.46 1.31
N LEU A 68 -20.78 -22.37 0.82
CA LEU A 68 -20.72 -23.81 1.09
C LEU A 68 -19.93 -24.49 -0.02
N LYS A 69 -18.88 -25.20 0.32
CA LYS A 69 -18.13 -26.04 -0.62
C LYS A 69 -18.76 -27.43 -0.77
N ALA A 70 -18.44 -28.12 -1.87
CA ALA A 70 -18.91 -29.48 -2.18
C ALA A 70 -18.50 -30.53 -1.13
N ASN A 71 -17.44 -30.28 -0.36
CA ASN A 71 -17.00 -31.14 0.75
C ASN A 71 -17.76 -30.89 2.07
N GLY A 72 -18.71 -29.96 2.10
CA GLY A 72 -19.51 -29.63 3.29
C GLY A 72 -18.87 -28.63 4.24
N THR A 73 -17.73 -28.03 3.89
CA THR A 73 -17.13 -26.93 4.65
C THR A 73 -17.76 -25.60 4.27
N VAL A 74 -17.84 -24.68 5.24
CA VAL A 74 -18.43 -23.34 5.05
C VAL A 74 -17.37 -22.28 5.19
N TRP A 75 -17.40 -21.31 4.30
CA TRP A 75 -16.49 -20.18 4.22
C TRP A 75 -17.26 -18.88 4.19
N ALA A 76 -16.70 -17.80 4.73
CA ALA A 76 -17.38 -16.50 4.74
C ALA A 76 -16.39 -15.35 4.53
N TYR A 77 -16.87 -14.23 3.97
CA TYR A 77 -16.10 -12.98 3.79
C TYR A 77 -17.02 -11.77 3.75
N GLY A 78 -16.47 -10.59 3.95
CA GLY A 78 -17.18 -9.32 4.07
C GLY A 78 -17.12 -8.75 5.48
N LEU A 79 -18.17 -8.01 5.88
CA LEU A 79 -18.31 -7.43 7.21
C LEU A 79 -18.40 -8.50 8.30
N ASN A 80 -17.79 -8.23 9.46
CA ASN A 80 -17.81 -9.14 10.61
C ASN A 80 -18.03 -8.43 11.96
N SER A 81 -18.49 -7.17 11.94
CA SER A 81 -18.74 -6.43 13.18
C SER A 81 -19.80 -7.07 14.10
N SER A 82 -20.67 -7.92 13.52
CA SER A 82 -21.70 -8.69 14.21
C SER A 82 -21.40 -10.19 14.24
N TYR A 83 -20.14 -10.60 14.07
CA TYR A 83 -19.70 -11.99 14.02
C TYR A 83 -20.31 -12.81 12.86
N GLU A 84 -20.61 -12.14 11.77
CA GLU A 84 -21.22 -12.73 10.58
C GLU A 84 -20.35 -13.82 9.95
N LEU A 85 -19.01 -13.71 10.08
CA LEU A 85 -18.07 -14.69 9.52
C LEU A 85 -17.90 -15.95 10.38
N GLY A 86 -18.45 -16.00 11.59
CA GLY A 86 -18.52 -17.21 12.42
C GLY A 86 -17.18 -17.82 12.81
N ASN A 87 -16.10 -17.03 12.84
CA ASN A 87 -14.74 -17.45 13.16
C ASN A 87 -14.30 -17.10 14.58
N GLY A 88 -15.23 -16.64 15.43
CA GLY A 88 -14.97 -16.24 16.82
C GLY A 88 -14.44 -14.81 16.99
N THR A 89 -14.18 -14.08 15.90
CA THR A 89 -13.70 -12.69 15.91
C THR A 89 -14.73 -11.74 15.31
N SER A 90 -14.55 -10.42 15.50
CA SER A 90 -15.35 -9.36 14.88
C SER A 90 -14.57 -8.64 13.76
N ILE A 91 -13.48 -9.23 13.26
CA ILE A 91 -12.63 -8.64 12.23
C ILE A 91 -13.18 -9.01 10.85
N SER A 92 -13.50 -8.00 10.04
CA SER A 92 -13.95 -8.18 8.65
C SER A 92 -12.84 -8.79 7.78
N SER A 93 -13.22 -9.56 6.76
CA SER A 93 -12.27 -10.16 5.83
C SER A 93 -12.70 -9.91 4.40
N ASP A 94 -11.76 -9.47 3.57
CA ASP A 94 -11.94 -9.36 2.12
C ASP A 94 -11.63 -10.67 1.37
N ARG A 95 -11.23 -11.73 2.11
CA ARG A 95 -10.99 -13.08 1.57
C ARG A 95 -11.89 -14.09 2.28
N PRO A 96 -12.33 -15.14 1.60
CA PRO A 96 -13.02 -16.24 2.26
C PRO A 96 -12.17 -16.85 3.38
N ILE A 97 -12.71 -16.86 4.58
CA ILE A 97 -12.15 -17.54 5.76
C ILE A 97 -13.10 -18.65 6.19
N GLN A 98 -12.55 -19.73 6.71
CA GLN A 98 -13.37 -20.86 7.12
C GLN A 98 -14.19 -20.54 8.36
N VAL A 99 -15.48 -20.84 8.33
CA VAL A 99 -16.39 -20.75 9.48
C VAL A 99 -16.07 -21.88 10.47
N SER A 100 -15.97 -21.57 11.76
CA SER A 100 -15.51 -22.49 12.80
C SER A 100 -16.62 -23.43 13.30
N PHE A 101 -16.95 -24.44 12.50
CA PHE A 101 -17.81 -25.55 12.96
C PHE A 101 -17.03 -26.54 13.82
N PRO A 102 -17.70 -27.30 14.75
CA PRO A 102 -17.08 -28.45 15.39
C PRO A 102 -16.56 -29.46 14.36
N SER A 103 -15.50 -30.17 14.69
CA SER A 103 -14.95 -31.24 13.83
C SER A 103 -16.00 -32.28 13.48
N ASN A 104 -15.95 -32.80 12.25
CA ASN A 104 -16.85 -33.82 11.69
C ASN A 104 -18.27 -33.35 11.33
N ILE A 105 -18.58 -32.06 11.41
CA ILE A 105 -19.88 -31.55 10.93
C ILE A 105 -19.76 -31.23 9.42
N LYS A 106 -20.59 -31.88 8.61
CA LYS A 106 -20.76 -31.57 7.18
C LYS A 106 -22.04 -30.79 6.99
N ILE A 107 -21.94 -29.62 6.35
CA ILE A 107 -23.11 -28.77 6.05
C ILE A 107 -23.65 -29.12 4.67
N ALA A 108 -24.98 -29.19 4.59
CA ALA A 108 -25.73 -29.46 3.35
C ALA A 108 -26.40 -28.20 2.79
N GLN A 109 -26.67 -27.18 3.60
CA GLN A 109 -27.31 -25.94 3.17
C GLN A 109 -26.88 -24.76 4.07
N ILE A 110 -26.86 -23.55 3.52
CA ILE A 110 -26.65 -22.30 4.23
C ILE A 110 -27.80 -21.32 3.96
N ALA A 111 -28.02 -20.36 4.87
CA ALA A 111 -28.92 -19.23 4.68
C ALA A 111 -28.34 -17.99 5.39
N VAL A 112 -28.50 -16.81 4.78
CA VAL A 112 -27.80 -15.58 5.16
C VAL A 112 -28.81 -14.46 5.43
N GLY A 113 -28.81 -13.93 6.66
CA GLY A 113 -29.52 -12.71 7.04
C GLY A 113 -28.60 -11.48 7.08
N ASN A 114 -29.06 -10.36 7.64
CA ASN A 114 -28.24 -9.14 7.70
C ASN A 114 -27.04 -9.26 8.65
N THR A 115 -27.29 -9.79 9.85
CA THR A 115 -26.32 -9.89 10.95
C THR A 115 -26.24 -11.28 11.56
N HIS A 116 -26.89 -12.26 10.92
CA HIS A 116 -26.95 -13.64 11.38
C HIS A 116 -26.98 -14.62 10.20
N ASN A 117 -26.63 -15.86 10.48
CA ASN A 117 -26.62 -16.92 9.48
C ASN A 117 -27.17 -18.21 10.07
N LEU A 118 -27.70 -19.05 9.19
CA LEU A 118 -28.13 -20.41 9.49
C LEU A 118 -27.36 -21.40 8.61
N ALA A 119 -27.10 -22.58 9.13
CA ALA A 119 -26.64 -23.74 8.36
C ALA A 119 -27.46 -24.98 8.75
N LEU A 120 -27.64 -25.86 7.78
CA LEU A 120 -28.27 -27.16 7.94
C LEU A 120 -27.20 -28.22 7.71
N ASP A 121 -26.97 -29.09 8.69
CA ASP A 121 -26.07 -30.21 8.50
C ASP A 121 -26.73 -31.40 7.75
N THR A 122 -25.90 -32.33 7.33
CA THR A 122 -26.36 -33.53 6.58
C THR A 122 -27.28 -34.44 7.40
N GLU A 123 -27.32 -34.30 8.74
CA GLU A 123 -28.19 -35.03 9.64
C GLU A 123 -29.57 -34.36 9.85
N GLY A 124 -29.73 -33.11 9.35
CA GLY A 124 -30.96 -32.34 9.47
C GLY A 124 -31.04 -31.47 10.73
N ASN A 125 -29.92 -31.15 11.37
CA ASN A 125 -29.82 -30.21 12.49
C ASN A 125 -29.51 -28.79 12.02
N VAL A 126 -30.04 -27.80 12.72
CA VAL A 126 -29.84 -26.37 12.40
C VAL A 126 -28.76 -25.77 13.30
N TRP A 127 -27.84 -25.04 12.69
CA TRP A 127 -26.78 -24.28 13.31
C TRP A 127 -26.98 -22.80 13.04
N VAL A 128 -26.64 -21.95 14.02
CA VAL A 128 -26.79 -20.48 13.92
C VAL A 128 -25.59 -19.73 14.48
N TRP A 129 -25.25 -18.58 13.89
CA TRP A 129 -24.22 -17.66 14.39
C TRP A 129 -24.50 -16.22 13.97
N GLY A 130 -23.85 -15.26 14.65
CA GLY A 130 -24.03 -13.81 14.48
C GLY A 130 -24.78 -13.18 15.65
N VAL A 131 -25.29 -11.96 15.45
CA VAL A 131 -26.02 -11.19 16.45
C VAL A 131 -27.51 -11.54 16.41
N ASN A 132 -28.18 -11.51 17.56
CA ASN A 132 -29.60 -11.80 17.70
C ASN A 132 -30.46 -10.52 17.57
N SER A 133 -30.23 -9.73 16.50
CA SER A 133 -31.05 -8.56 16.19
C SER A 133 -32.51 -8.96 15.97
N ASN A 134 -33.49 -8.27 16.59
CA ASN A 134 -34.90 -8.58 16.49
C ASN A 134 -35.24 -10.07 16.70
N ASN A 135 -34.46 -10.78 17.49
CA ASN A 135 -34.57 -12.22 17.75
C ASN A 135 -34.37 -13.13 16.52
N ALA A 136 -33.74 -12.64 15.45
CA ALA A 136 -33.52 -13.38 14.21
C ALA A 136 -32.65 -14.64 14.39
N LEU A 137 -31.79 -14.69 15.40
CA LEU A 137 -31.00 -15.88 15.73
C LEU A 137 -31.77 -16.98 16.47
N GLY A 138 -32.90 -16.64 17.10
CA GLY A 138 -33.71 -17.57 17.92
C GLY A 138 -33.01 -18.00 19.23
N THR A 139 -31.85 -17.46 19.54
CA THR A 139 -31.06 -17.71 20.75
C THR A 139 -30.21 -16.46 21.07
N LYS A 140 -29.37 -16.53 22.11
CA LYS A 140 -28.40 -15.44 22.41
C LYS A 140 -27.33 -15.36 21.31
N LEU A 141 -26.64 -14.21 21.22
CA LEU A 141 -25.47 -13.98 20.36
C LEU A 141 -24.54 -15.19 20.33
N LYS A 142 -24.04 -15.53 19.13
CA LYS A 142 -23.09 -16.62 18.88
C LYS A 142 -21.97 -16.15 18.00
N THR A 143 -20.73 -16.16 18.49
CA THR A 143 -19.56 -15.76 17.72
C THR A 143 -19.06 -16.84 16.75
N THR A 144 -19.45 -18.09 17.01
CA THR A 144 -19.21 -19.28 16.17
C THR A 144 -20.49 -20.08 16.02
N PRO A 145 -20.61 -20.95 15.01
CA PRO A 145 -21.81 -21.78 14.84
C PRO A 145 -22.19 -22.58 16.08
N SER A 146 -23.47 -22.52 16.44
CA SER A 146 -24.04 -23.21 17.60
C SER A 146 -25.36 -23.87 17.23
N ARG A 147 -25.56 -25.10 17.68
CA ARG A 147 -26.76 -25.89 17.36
C ARG A 147 -28.00 -25.26 18.00
N LEU A 148 -29.07 -25.09 17.20
CA LEU A 148 -30.33 -24.47 17.65
C LEU A 148 -31.26 -25.44 18.39
N GLY A 149 -31.00 -26.76 18.38
CA GLY A 149 -31.82 -27.78 19.05
C GLY A 149 -33.05 -28.20 18.27
N ILE A 150 -33.16 -27.88 16.98
CA ILE A 150 -34.20 -28.33 16.05
C ILE A 150 -33.55 -29.32 15.09
N SER A 151 -34.25 -30.43 14.83
CA SER A 151 -33.84 -31.51 13.93
C SER A 151 -34.97 -31.86 12.95
N ASN A 152 -34.73 -32.82 12.06
CA ASN A 152 -35.65 -33.22 10.99
C ASN A 152 -35.95 -32.10 9.98
N VAL A 153 -34.98 -31.16 9.81
CA VAL A 153 -35.11 -30.03 8.89
C VAL A 153 -34.69 -30.44 7.49
N LYS A 154 -35.45 -29.96 6.49
CA LYS A 154 -35.20 -30.14 5.05
C LYS A 154 -34.65 -28.89 4.38
N LYS A 155 -35.08 -27.71 4.81
CA LYS A 155 -34.71 -26.44 4.22
C LYS A 155 -34.63 -25.31 5.26
N ILE A 156 -33.73 -24.38 5.07
CA ILE A 156 -33.54 -23.16 5.88
C ILE A 156 -33.61 -21.94 5.00
N ALA A 157 -34.08 -20.81 5.55
CA ALA A 157 -34.07 -19.50 4.91
C ALA A 157 -33.82 -18.42 5.97
N ALA A 158 -33.09 -17.41 5.58
CA ALA A 158 -32.84 -16.20 6.37
C ALA A 158 -32.80 -14.99 5.44
N ASN A 159 -33.24 -13.85 5.89
CA ASN A 159 -33.10 -12.57 5.23
C ASN A 159 -33.40 -11.47 6.24
N ASN A 160 -32.80 -10.30 6.11
CA ASN A 160 -32.97 -9.21 7.04
C ASN A 160 -32.76 -9.69 8.50
N ASP A 161 -33.74 -9.49 9.38
CA ASP A 161 -33.74 -9.99 10.77
C ASP A 161 -34.82 -11.05 10.98
N GLN A 162 -34.94 -11.98 10.04
CA GLN A 162 -35.93 -13.06 10.02
C GLN A 162 -35.30 -14.40 9.69
N SER A 163 -35.83 -15.46 10.24
CA SER A 163 -35.43 -16.84 9.99
C SER A 163 -36.61 -17.77 9.85
N MET A 164 -36.47 -18.77 8.96
CA MET A 164 -37.51 -19.77 8.70
C MET A 164 -36.86 -21.12 8.43
N ILE A 165 -37.50 -22.18 8.87
CA ILE A 165 -37.11 -23.54 8.55
C ILE A 165 -38.34 -24.34 8.06
N LEU A 166 -38.05 -25.28 7.14
CA LEU A 166 -39.02 -26.25 6.65
C LEU A 166 -38.56 -27.64 7.07
N THR A 167 -39.41 -28.40 7.75
CA THR A 167 -39.13 -29.78 8.15
C THR A 167 -39.36 -30.77 7.00
N LYS A 168 -38.79 -31.98 7.12
CA LYS A 168 -39.00 -33.07 6.14
C LYS A 168 -40.48 -33.46 6.04
N ASP A 169 -41.25 -33.24 7.10
CA ASP A 169 -42.70 -33.50 7.16
C ASP A 169 -43.54 -32.34 6.59
N GLY A 170 -42.90 -31.28 6.05
CA GLY A 170 -43.58 -30.15 5.39
C GLY A 170 -44.17 -29.10 6.33
N TYR A 171 -43.75 -29.07 7.62
CA TYR A 171 -44.08 -28.01 8.58
C TYR A 171 -43.09 -26.87 8.52
N VAL A 172 -43.55 -25.64 8.83
CA VAL A 172 -42.76 -24.42 8.79
C VAL A 172 -42.68 -23.81 10.18
N TYR A 173 -41.45 -23.49 10.63
CA TYR A 173 -41.18 -22.69 11.82
C TYR A 173 -40.64 -21.34 11.41
N VAL A 174 -41.03 -20.29 12.10
CA VAL A 174 -40.64 -18.89 11.82
C VAL A 174 -40.24 -18.18 13.10
N TRP A 175 -39.29 -17.22 13.02
CA TRP A 175 -38.94 -16.33 14.13
C TRP A 175 -38.20 -15.07 13.62
N GLY A 176 -38.09 -14.06 14.48
CA GLY A 176 -37.48 -12.78 14.18
C GLY A 176 -38.44 -11.63 14.08
N LEU A 177 -38.08 -10.62 13.26
CA LEU A 177 -38.87 -9.42 12.98
C LEU A 177 -40.23 -9.77 12.33
N ASN A 178 -41.33 -9.11 12.77
CA ASN A 178 -42.69 -9.40 12.27
C ASN A 178 -43.60 -8.14 12.28
N SER A 179 -43.01 -6.95 12.18
CA SER A 179 -43.74 -5.67 12.27
C SER A 179 -44.77 -5.46 11.14
N ASN A 180 -44.63 -6.17 10.03
CA ASN A 180 -45.55 -6.13 8.91
C ASN A 180 -46.41 -7.41 8.79
N GLY A 181 -46.27 -8.33 9.73
CA GLY A 181 -46.98 -9.63 9.67
C GLY A 181 -46.31 -10.65 8.73
N GLU A 182 -45.06 -10.40 8.36
CA GLU A 182 -44.30 -11.15 7.37
C GLU A 182 -44.04 -12.60 7.76
N LEU A 183 -44.05 -12.93 9.04
CA LEU A 183 -43.91 -14.31 9.55
C LEU A 183 -45.21 -15.11 9.55
N GLY A 184 -46.36 -14.49 9.29
CA GLY A 184 -47.62 -15.16 9.15
C GLY A 184 -48.18 -15.79 10.44
N VAL A 185 -47.79 -15.36 11.62
CA VAL A 185 -48.19 -15.94 12.92
C VAL A 185 -49.52 -15.39 13.47
N GLY A 186 -50.29 -14.65 12.68
CA GLY A 186 -51.55 -14.02 13.09
C GLY A 186 -51.42 -12.76 13.91
N THR A 187 -50.20 -12.25 14.13
CA THR A 187 -49.89 -11.03 14.85
C THR A 187 -48.87 -10.16 14.09
N TYR A 188 -48.65 -8.92 14.58
CA TYR A 188 -47.61 -8.01 14.09
C TYR A 188 -46.48 -7.85 15.10
N LYS A 189 -46.38 -8.77 16.07
CA LYS A 189 -45.35 -8.74 17.10
C LYS A 189 -44.18 -9.63 16.68
N GLU A 190 -42.98 -9.20 17.04
CA GLU A 190 -41.75 -9.96 16.93
C GLU A 190 -41.92 -11.39 17.51
N VAL A 191 -41.32 -12.36 16.86
CA VAL A 191 -41.34 -13.77 17.26
C VAL A 191 -39.98 -14.17 17.82
N LYS A 192 -39.90 -14.37 19.14
CA LYS A 192 -38.64 -14.49 19.88
C LYS A 192 -37.89 -15.82 19.71
N THR A 193 -38.67 -16.88 19.45
CA THR A 193 -38.16 -18.26 19.32
C THR A 193 -38.86 -18.96 18.16
N PRO A 194 -38.22 -19.99 17.58
CA PRO A 194 -38.84 -20.76 16.50
C PRO A 194 -40.29 -21.21 16.83
N THR A 195 -41.23 -20.72 16.07
CA THR A 195 -42.66 -20.90 16.29
C THR A 195 -43.27 -21.61 15.11
N LEU A 196 -44.00 -22.71 15.36
CA LEU A 196 -44.66 -23.53 14.34
C LEU A 196 -45.86 -22.79 13.73
N LEU A 197 -45.96 -22.77 12.41
CA LEU A 197 -47.18 -22.40 11.68
C LEU A 197 -48.12 -23.62 11.57
N ASN A 198 -48.99 -23.77 12.53
CA ASN A 198 -49.84 -24.96 12.65
C ASN A 198 -50.96 -25.06 11.61
N TYR A 199 -51.19 -24.02 10.80
CA TYR A 199 -52.28 -23.95 9.79
C TYR A 199 -51.76 -24.11 8.34
N VAL A 200 -50.43 -24.25 8.14
CA VAL A 200 -49.81 -24.52 6.84
C VAL A 200 -49.10 -25.86 6.88
N ASN A 201 -49.23 -26.64 5.79
CA ASN A 201 -48.53 -27.91 5.62
C ASN A 201 -48.27 -28.18 4.13
N ASN A 202 -47.63 -29.29 3.83
CA ASN A 202 -47.28 -29.67 2.46
C ASN A 202 -46.49 -28.59 1.71
N ILE A 203 -45.56 -27.91 2.41
CA ILE A 203 -44.71 -26.89 1.83
C ILE A 203 -43.52 -27.57 1.15
N LEU A 204 -43.17 -27.09 -0.06
CA LEU A 204 -42.06 -27.52 -0.88
C LEU A 204 -40.88 -26.58 -0.73
N ASP A 205 -41.13 -25.27 -0.73
CA ASP A 205 -40.12 -24.21 -0.73
C ASP A 205 -40.53 -23.02 0.13
N ILE A 206 -39.56 -22.29 0.65
CA ILE A 206 -39.72 -21.14 1.52
C ILE A 206 -38.80 -20.01 1.04
N SER A 207 -39.27 -18.75 1.04
CA SER A 207 -38.47 -17.59 0.66
C SER A 207 -38.86 -16.36 1.49
N ILE A 208 -37.85 -15.67 2.06
CA ILE A 208 -38.04 -14.50 2.91
C ILE A 208 -37.53 -13.25 2.16
N GLY A 209 -38.42 -12.28 1.95
CA GLY A 209 -38.06 -10.92 1.55
C GLY A 209 -37.82 -10.05 2.80
N LYS A 210 -37.62 -8.73 2.61
CA LYS A 210 -37.42 -7.83 3.73
C LYS A 210 -38.75 -7.60 4.51
N ASN A 211 -39.85 -7.44 3.81
CA ASN A 211 -41.14 -7.02 4.38
C ASN A 211 -42.27 -7.99 4.07
N HIS A 212 -42.00 -9.08 3.39
CA HIS A 212 -42.98 -10.09 3.03
C HIS A 212 -42.33 -11.45 2.85
N THR A 213 -43.09 -12.50 2.92
CA THR A 213 -42.61 -13.88 2.85
C THR A 213 -43.50 -14.69 1.90
N MET A 214 -42.90 -15.66 1.22
CA MET A 214 -43.59 -16.61 0.34
C MET A 214 -43.35 -18.04 0.77
N LEU A 215 -44.42 -18.88 0.65
CA LEU A 215 -44.34 -20.32 0.77
C LEU A 215 -44.82 -20.94 -0.54
N LEU A 216 -44.15 -21.97 -1.03
CA LEU A 216 -44.53 -22.76 -2.19
C LEU A 216 -45.04 -24.12 -1.70
N THR A 217 -46.23 -24.50 -2.09
CA THR A 217 -46.77 -25.82 -1.76
C THR A 217 -46.26 -26.90 -2.72
N THR A 218 -46.32 -28.19 -2.32
CA THR A 218 -45.98 -29.32 -3.18
C THR A 218 -46.89 -29.42 -4.42
N LYS A 219 -48.00 -28.68 -4.44
CA LYS A 219 -48.94 -28.56 -5.57
C LYS A 219 -48.61 -27.39 -6.51
N GLY A 220 -47.50 -26.70 -6.30
CA GLY A 220 -47.10 -25.53 -7.11
C GLY A 220 -47.94 -24.27 -6.87
N LYS A 221 -48.68 -24.19 -5.74
CA LYS A 221 -49.41 -22.99 -5.33
C LYS A 221 -48.56 -22.12 -4.40
N VAL A 222 -48.69 -20.80 -4.51
CA VAL A 222 -47.92 -19.81 -3.75
C VAL A 222 -48.79 -19.17 -2.67
N LEU A 223 -48.29 -19.14 -1.43
CA LEU A 223 -48.91 -18.43 -0.32
C LEU A 223 -48.02 -17.28 0.08
N THR A 224 -48.59 -16.15 0.45
CA THR A 224 -47.85 -14.91 0.81
C THR A 224 -48.38 -14.32 2.11
N SER A 225 -47.47 -13.66 2.87
CA SER A 225 -47.77 -12.88 4.08
C SER A 225 -46.87 -11.67 4.16
N GLY A 226 -47.27 -10.61 4.86
CA GLY A 226 -46.47 -9.41 5.12
C GLY A 226 -47.04 -8.14 4.47
N LEU A 227 -46.13 -7.16 4.26
CA LEU A 227 -46.44 -5.86 3.69
C LEU A 227 -46.83 -5.97 2.22
N ASN A 228 -47.82 -5.18 1.80
CA ASN A 228 -48.33 -5.14 0.43
C ASN A 228 -48.49 -3.74 -0.17
N SER A 229 -47.73 -2.77 0.32
CA SER A 229 -47.85 -1.36 -0.14
C SER A 229 -47.56 -1.15 -1.62
N TYR A 230 -46.86 -2.09 -2.24
CA TYR A 230 -46.50 -2.06 -3.67
C TYR A 230 -47.08 -3.23 -4.46
N GLY A 231 -47.86 -4.09 -3.85
CA GLY A 231 -48.36 -5.30 -4.47
C GLY A 231 -47.43 -6.51 -4.33
N GLN A 232 -46.41 -6.47 -3.48
CA GLN A 232 -45.38 -7.52 -3.34
C GLN A 232 -45.90 -8.84 -2.79
N THR A 233 -47.09 -8.88 -2.21
CA THR A 233 -47.79 -10.14 -1.82
C THR A 233 -48.67 -10.71 -2.92
N GLY A 234 -48.76 -10.05 -4.09
CA GLY A 234 -49.58 -10.55 -5.22
C GLY A 234 -51.09 -10.35 -5.02
N LYS A 235 -51.52 -9.37 -4.22
CA LYS A 235 -52.91 -9.06 -3.89
C LYS A 235 -53.22 -7.59 -4.08
N THR A 236 -54.51 -7.28 -4.18
CA THR A 236 -54.98 -5.91 -4.27
C THR A 236 -55.18 -5.24 -2.90
N GLU A 237 -55.26 -6.03 -1.82
CA GLU A 237 -55.49 -5.58 -0.46
C GLU A 237 -54.20 -5.31 0.29
N GLY A 238 -54.25 -4.59 1.43
CA GLY A 238 -53.13 -4.21 2.27
C GLY A 238 -52.36 -5.38 2.91
N LYS A 239 -51.52 -5.09 3.91
CA LYS A 239 -50.70 -6.09 4.59
C LYS A 239 -51.50 -7.19 5.26
N THR A 240 -50.95 -8.42 5.31
CA THR A 240 -51.52 -9.58 5.99
C THR A 240 -50.55 -10.18 6.99
N ASN A 241 -51.07 -10.75 8.08
CA ASN A 241 -50.26 -11.43 9.11
C ASN A 241 -50.52 -12.94 9.17
N ILE A 242 -51.15 -13.49 8.13
CA ILE A 242 -51.30 -14.93 7.89
C ILE A 242 -50.99 -15.23 6.43
N PHE A 243 -50.50 -16.45 6.15
CA PHE A 243 -50.24 -16.90 4.79
C PHE A 243 -51.55 -17.20 4.08
N THR A 244 -51.77 -16.58 2.94
CA THR A 244 -52.93 -16.81 2.09
C THR A 244 -52.48 -17.03 0.66
N GLN A 245 -53.21 -17.94 -0.05
CA GLN A 245 -52.87 -18.27 -1.44
C GLN A 245 -53.13 -17.11 -2.38
N ILE A 246 -52.25 -16.97 -3.38
CA ILE A 246 -52.42 -16.05 -4.50
C ILE A 246 -52.67 -16.82 -5.80
N GLU A 247 -53.37 -16.20 -6.75
CA GLU A 247 -53.60 -16.80 -8.05
C GLU A 247 -52.42 -16.58 -9.00
N VAL A 248 -51.89 -17.66 -9.55
CA VAL A 248 -50.82 -17.66 -10.56
C VAL A 248 -51.32 -18.48 -11.74
N PRO A 249 -51.23 -17.95 -12.98
CA PRO A 249 -51.77 -18.67 -14.16
C PRO A 249 -51.02 -19.94 -14.53
N ALA A 250 -49.98 -20.34 -13.79
CA ALA A 250 -49.14 -21.49 -14.09
C ALA A 250 -48.72 -22.21 -12.79
N THR A 251 -48.26 -23.44 -12.91
CA THR A 251 -47.68 -24.22 -11.80
C THR A 251 -46.31 -23.68 -11.48
N VAL A 252 -46.08 -23.17 -10.26
CA VAL A 252 -44.82 -22.61 -9.80
C VAL A 252 -43.90 -23.71 -9.29
N GLY A 253 -42.62 -23.69 -9.72
CA GLY A 253 -41.56 -24.61 -9.29
C GLY A 253 -40.57 -23.99 -8.30
N LYS A 254 -40.38 -22.65 -8.32
CA LYS A 254 -39.46 -21.97 -7.43
C LYS A 254 -39.96 -20.55 -7.12
N ILE A 255 -39.60 -20.04 -5.95
CA ILE A 255 -39.97 -18.70 -5.47
C ILE A 255 -38.73 -17.92 -5.00
N SER A 256 -38.71 -16.59 -5.20
CA SER A 256 -37.67 -15.71 -4.66
C SER A 256 -38.28 -14.36 -4.29
N ALA A 257 -38.09 -13.92 -3.03
CA ALA A 257 -38.59 -12.68 -2.49
C ALA A 257 -37.44 -11.69 -2.32
N GLY A 258 -37.57 -10.50 -2.94
CA GLY A 258 -36.69 -9.37 -2.72
C GLY A 258 -37.14 -8.46 -1.55
N ASP A 259 -36.63 -7.21 -1.46
CA ASP A 259 -37.12 -6.32 -0.41
C ASP A 259 -38.61 -6.02 -0.52
N ASN A 260 -39.08 -5.63 -1.71
CA ASN A 260 -40.46 -5.23 -1.96
C ASN A 260 -41.04 -5.75 -3.32
N HIS A 261 -40.41 -6.77 -3.89
CA HIS A 261 -40.90 -7.43 -5.10
C HIS A 261 -40.76 -8.94 -5.00
N SER A 262 -41.51 -9.67 -5.80
CA SER A 262 -41.54 -11.12 -5.81
C SER A 262 -41.30 -11.66 -7.21
N VAL A 263 -40.57 -12.75 -7.28
CA VAL A 263 -40.22 -13.46 -8.51
C VAL A 263 -40.62 -14.92 -8.38
N LEU A 264 -41.34 -15.45 -9.37
CA LEU A 264 -41.78 -16.85 -9.45
C LEU A 264 -41.20 -17.47 -10.72
N LEU A 265 -40.68 -18.68 -10.60
CA LEU A 265 -40.30 -19.53 -11.73
C LEU A 265 -41.28 -20.67 -11.86
N THR A 266 -41.87 -20.84 -13.03
CA THR A 266 -42.77 -21.92 -13.31
C THR A 266 -42.05 -23.21 -13.66
N THR A 267 -42.75 -24.36 -13.59
CA THR A 267 -42.17 -25.68 -13.91
C THR A 267 -41.76 -25.83 -15.38
N ASN A 268 -42.22 -24.94 -16.25
CA ASN A 268 -41.86 -24.89 -17.68
C ASN A 268 -40.84 -23.79 -18.01
N GLY A 269 -40.22 -23.15 -16.97
CA GLY A 269 -39.12 -22.18 -17.16
C GLY A 269 -39.54 -20.77 -17.50
N GLU A 270 -40.81 -20.38 -17.26
CA GLU A 270 -41.30 -19.01 -17.42
C GLU A 270 -41.17 -18.24 -16.10
N VAL A 271 -40.91 -16.93 -16.17
CA VAL A 271 -40.73 -16.04 -15.02
C VAL A 271 -41.91 -15.07 -14.89
N TYR A 272 -42.50 -15.02 -13.69
CA TYR A 272 -43.53 -14.05 -13.29
C TYR A 272 -43.00 -13.16 -12.19
N THR A 273 -43.31 -11.86 -12.26
CA THR A 273 -42.88 -10.85 -11.29
C THR A 273 -44.04 -9.96 -10.85
N PHE A 274 -43.95 -9.42 -9.61
CA PHE A 274 -44.93 -8.48 -9.06
C PHE A 274 -44.34 -7.74 -7.86
N GLY A 275 -44.96 -6.60 -7.50
CA GLY A 275 -44.52 -5.73 -6.43
C GLY A 275 -43.93 -4.40 -6.94
N TYR A 276 -42.95 -3.87 -6.20
CA TYR A 276 -42.25 -2.61 -6.47
C TYR A 276 -41.44 -2.65 -7.77
N ASN A 277 -41.54 -1.56 -8.58
CA ASN A 277 -40.95 -1.53 -9.92
C ASN A 277 -40.35 -0.16 -10.34
N GLU A 278 -40.15 0.79 -9.46
CA GLU A 278 -39.67 2.13 -9.86
C GLU A 278 -38.25 2.11 -10.47
N ASN A 279 -37.46 1.07 -10.24
CA ASN A 279 -36.16 0.86 -10.87
C ASN A 279 -36.21 -0.12 -12.05
N GLY A 280 -37.37 -0.70 -12.38
CA GLY A 280 -37.51 -1.70 -13.44
C GLY A 280 -37.20 -3.13 -13.01
N GLN A 281 -37.15 -3.42 -11.72
CA GLN A 281 -36.76 -4.74 -11.16
C GLN A 281 -37.70 -5.88 -11.49
N LEU A 282 -38.89 -5.60 -12.02
CA LEU A 282 -39.81 -6.61 -12.51
C LEU A 282 -39.49 -7.10 -13.93
N GLY A 283 -38.65 -6.37 -14.69
CA GLY A 283 -38.26 -6.73 -16.06
C GLY A 283 -39.39 -6.66 -17.09
N LEU A 284 -40.41 -5.84 -16.87
CA LEU A 284 -41.63 -5.73 -17.68
C LEU A 284 -41.57 -4.59 -18.71
N GLY A 285 -40.43 -3.88 -18.84
CA GLY A 285 -40.28 -2.73 -19.74
C GLY A 285 -40.86 -1.43 -19.22
N THR A 286 -41.37 -1.39 -17.99
CA THR A 286 -41.98 -0.22 -17.33
C THR A 286 -41.38 0.02 -15.95
N LYS A 287 -41.74 1.14 -15.34
CA LYS A 287 -41.42 1.48 -13.93
C LYS A 287 -42.66 1.41 -13.02
N THR A 288 -43.77 0.90 -13.53
CA THR A 288 -45.06 0.83 -12.80
C THR A 288 -45.06 -0.39 -11.87
N ASN A 289 -45.45 -0.20 -10.63
CA ASN A 289 -45.69 -1.27 -9.67
C ASN A 289 -46.84 -2.20 -10.16
N VAL A 290 -46.67 -3.50 -9.93
CA VAL A 290 -47.63 -4.50 -10.37
C VAL A 290 -48.09 -5.32 -9.18
N THR A 291 -49.42 -5.38 -8.96
CA THR A 291 -50.01 -5.98 -7.76
C THR A 291 -50.39 -7.47 -7.95
N ILE A 292 -50.31 -8.01 -9.18
CA ILE A 292 -50.63 -9.40 -9.48
C ILE A 292 -49.48 -10.06 -10.25
N PRO A 293 -49.24 -11.36 -10.10
CA PRO A 293 -48.21 -12.08 -10.86
C PRO A 293 -48.32 -11.86 -12.37
N THR A 294 -47.33 -11.18 -12.95
CA THR A 294 -47.29 -10.80 -14.38
C THR A 294 -46.11 -11.48 -15.05
N LYS A 295 -46.36 -12.11 -16.19
CA LYS A 295 -45.35 -12.85 -16.97
C LYS A 295 -44.39 -11.90 -17.64
N THR A 296 -43.09 -12.16 -17.51
CA THR A 296 -42.01 -11.47 -18.21
C THR A 296 -41.76 -12.07 -19.60
N ASN A 297 -40.82 -11.50 -20.36
CA ASN A 297 -40.41 -12.10 -21.63
C ASN A 297 -39.39 -13.24 -21.47
N MET A 298 -39.00 -13.60 -20.23
CA MET A 298 -38.00 -14.65 -19.95
C MET A 298 -38.62 -16.04 -20.02
N THR A 299 -37.99 -16.94 -20.78
CA THR A 299 -38.34 -18.34 -20.91
C THR A 299 -37.08 -19.20 -20.82
N ASN A 300 -37.25 -20.52 -20.61
CA ASN A 300 -36.13 -21.44 -20.42
C ASN A 300 -35.19 -21.04 -19.24
N ILE A 301 -35.77 -20.51 -18.18
CA ILE A 301 -35.06 -20.15 -16.96
C ILE A 301 -35.04 -21.35 -16.02
N MET A 302 -33.89 -21.57 -15.37
CA MET A 302 -33.70 -22.63 -14.39
C MET A 302 -33.47 -22.14 -12.96
N GLU A 303 -33.08 -20.85 -12.77
CA GLU A 303 -32.92 -20.25 -11.45
C GLU A 303 -33.28 -18.76 -11.44
N ILE A 304 -33.82 -18.31 -10.31
CA ILE A 304 -34.20 -16.91 -10.07
C ILE A 304 -33.61 -16.40 -8.75
N SER A 305 -33.23 -15.16 -8.69
CA SER A 305 -32.77 -14.50 -7.47
C SER A 305 -33.23 -13.04 -7.46
N ALA A 306 -33.97 -12.66 -6.42
CA ALA A 306 -34.44 -11.30 -6.19
C ALA A 306 -33.56 -10.62 -5.15
N GLY A 307 -32.91 -9.50 -5.51
CA GLY A 307 -32.18 -8.64 -4.61
C GLY A 307 -33.07 -7.53 -4.04
N ARG A 308 -32.46 -6.44 -3.53
CA ARG A 308 -33.21 -5.31 -2.99
C ARG A 308 -34.10 -4.63 -4.05
N ASN A 309 -33.51 -4.14 -5.11
CA ASN A 309 -34.18 -3.40 -6.20
C ASN A 309 -33.69 -3.89 -7.59
N HIS A 310 -33.29 -5.14 -7.68
CA HIS A 310 -32.85 -5.77 -8.94
C HIS A 310 -33.21 -7.25 -8.91
N THR A 311 -33.27 -7.85 -10.07
CA THR A 311 -33.57 -9.28 -10.26
C THR A 311 -32.53 -9.88 -11.19
N VAL A 312 -32.01 -11.06 -10.86
CA VAL A 312 -31.11 -11.84 -11.71
C VAL A 312 -31.71 -13.19 -11.94
N VAL A 313 -31.65 -13.69 -13.17
CA VAL A 313 -32.12 -15.01 -13.54
C VAL A 313 -31.05 -15.79 -14.29
N LEU A 314 -31.02 -17.11 -14.14
CA LEU A 314 -30.13 -18.02 -14.83
C LEU A 314 -30.90 -18.83 -15.88
N GLY A 315 -30.49 -18.69 -17.12
CA GLY A 315 -31.08 -19.45 -18.24
C GLY A 315 -30.56 -20.89 -18.30
N ALA A 316 -31.34 -21.77 -18.94
CA ALA A 316 -30.91 -23.14 -19.24
C ALA A 316 -29.71 -23.22 -20.20
N ASN A 317 -29.40 -22.10 -20.87
CA ASN A 317 -28.17 -21.88 -21.64
C ASN A 317 -26.96 -21.53 -20.76
N ARG A 318 -27.12 -21.55 -19.41
CA ARG A 318 -26.08 -21.23 -18.41
C ARG A 318 -25.59 -19.75 -18.43
N VAL A 319 -26.39 -18.85 -19.00
CA VAL A 319 -26.16 -17.42 -19.08
C VAL A 319 -27.03 -16.70 -18.04
N LEU A 320 -26.46 -15.63 -17.42
CA LEU A 320 -27.18 -14.78 -16.49
C LEU A 320 -27.81 -13.57 -17.20
N TYR A 321 -28.99 -13.20 -16.76
CA TYR A 321 -29.72 -11.99 -17.19
C TYR A 321 -30.15 -11.20 -15.97
N SER A 322 -30.08 -9.87 -16.03
CA SER A 322 -30.41 -8.98 -14.90
C SER A 322 -31.26 -7.79 -15.32
N THR A 323 -32.08 -7.28 -14.39
CA THR A 323 -32.94 -6.09 -14.57
C THR A 323 -33.06 -5.33 -13.25
N GLY A 324 -33.41 -4.02 -13.31
CA GLY A 324 -33.63 -3.18 -12.14
C GLY A 324 -32.55 -2.14 -11.95
N SER A 325 -32.35 -1.77 -10.66
CA SER A 325 -31.36 -0.77 -10.23
C SER A 325 -29.92 -1.20 -10.52
N ASN A 326 -29.08 -0.22 -10.97
CA ASN A 326 -27.69 -0.47 -11.33
C ASN A 326 -26.69 0.60 -10.84
N SER A 327 -27.09 1.46 -9.93
CA SER A 327 -26.22 2.57 -9.44
C SER A 327 -24.89 2.10 -8.87
N ASN A 328 -24.81 0.88 -8.32
CA ASN A 328 -23.59 0.25 -7.80
C ASN A 328 -22.96 -0.76 -8.77
N GLY A 329 -23.53 -0.93 -9.98
CA GLY A 329 -23.06 -1.94 -10.93
C GLY A 329 -23.65 -3.33 -10.70
N GLN A 330 -24.68 -3.46 -9.85
CA GLN A 330 -25.28 -4.73 -9.45
C GLN A 330 -25.93 -5.51 -10.60
N LEU A 331 -26.18 -4.92 -11.76
CA LEU A 331 -26.62 -5.68 -12.94
C LEU A 331 -25.47 -6.43 -13.64
N GLY A 332 -24.21 -6.08 -13.41
CA GLY A 332 -23.06 -6.79 -13.96
C GLY A 332 -22.83 -6.60 -15.47
N ILE A 333 -23.46 -5.61 -16.09
CA ILE A 333 -23.51 -5.38 -17.55
C ILE A 333 -22.48 -4.36 -18.06
N GLY A 334 -21.52 -3.95 -17.23
CA GLY A 334 -20.45 -2.99 -17.59
C GLY A 334 -20.82 -1.52 -17.43
N THR A 335 -22.09 -1.16 -17.20
CA THR A 335 -22.59 0.20 -16.99
C THR A 335 -23.13 0.41 -15.58
N LYS A 336 -23.61 1.62 -15.29
CA LYS A 336 -24.38 1.95 -14.06
C LYS A 336 -25.84 2.28 -14.33
N ASP A 337 -26.30 2.09 -15.57
CA ASP A 337 -27.66 2.42 -15.98
C ASP A 337 -28.64 1.35 -15.55
N ASP A 338 -29.76 1.74 -14.97
CA ASP A 338 -30.88 0.86 -14.66
C ASP A 338 -31.43 0.20 -15.94
N LYS A 339 -31.94 -1.01 -15.84
CA LYS A 339 -32.58 -1.73 -16.95
C LYS A 339 -34.01 -2.09 -16.61
N LEU A 340 -34.90 -1.81 -17.54
CA LEU A 340 -36.34 -2.10 -17.41
C LEU A 340 -36.73 -3.49 -17.97
N LEU A 341 -35.84 -4.09 -18.75
CA LEU A 341 -35.93 -5.45 -19.30
C LEU A 341 -34.70 -6.26 -18.89
N PHE A 342 -34.84 -7.53 -18.80
CA PHE A 342 -33.73 -8.46 -18.56
C PHE A 342 -32.67 -8.31 -19.64
N THR A 343 -31.45 -8.00 -19.20
CA THR A 343 -30.27 -7.75 -20.03
C THR A 343 -29.21 -8.81 -19.73
N GLU A 344 -28.59 -9.36 -20.75
CA GLU A 344 -27.56 -10.39 -20.62
C GLU A 344 -26.29 -9.87 -19.94
N ILE A 345 -25.72 -10.70 -19.04
CA ILE A 345 -24.40 -10.47 -18.42
C ILE A 345 -23.33 -11.18 -19.26
N THR A 346 -22.74 -10.48 -20.21
CA THR A 346 -21.87 -11.05 -21.25
C THR A 346 -20.47 -11.46 -20.78
N LYS A 347 -20.03 -11.01 -19.60
CA LYS A 347 -18.66 -11.24 -19.09
C LYS A 347 -18.43 -12.60 -18.46
N VAL A 348 -19.49 -13.33 -18.17
CA VAL A 348 -19.42 -14.70 -17.60
C VAL A 348 -20.44 -15.60 -18.30
N GLN A 349 -20.06 -16.87 -18.45
CA GLN A 349 -20.88 -17.92 -19.01
C GLN A 349 -20.69 -19.22 -18.20
N ASP A 350 -21.48 -20.26 -18.46
CA ASP A 350 -21.46 -21.54 -17.76
C ASP A 350 -21.74 -21.43 -16.26
N MET A 351 -22.67 -20.59 -15.89
CA MET A 351 -23.05 -20.38 -14.50
C MET A 351 -23.93 -21.51 -13.96
N MET A 352 -23.65 -21.93 -12.72
CA MET A 352 -24.35 -23.01 -12.01
C MET A 352 -25.43 -22.47 -11.06
N SER A 353 -25.13 -21.34 -10.38
CA SER A 353 -26.04 -20.72 -9.41
C SER A 353 -25.83 -19.23 -9.30
N ILE A 354 -26.83 -18.52 -8.75
CA ILE A 354 -26.83 -17.08 -8.50
C ILE A 354 -27.50 -16.77 -7.16
N SER A 355 -26.95 -15.81 -6.42
CA SER A 355 -27.60 -15.18 -5.27
C SER A 355 -27.44 -13.67 -5.35
N SER A 356 -28.58 -12.98 -5.20
CA SER A 356 -28.66 -11.52 -5.19
C SER A 356 -28.85 -11.02 -3.76
N GLY A 357 -27.96 -10.14 -3.30
CA GLY A 357 -28.10 -9.46 -2.04
C GLY A 357 -28.71 -8.07 -2.19
N ASN A 358 -28.35 -7.16 -1.28
CA ASN A 358 -28.89 -5.81 -1.25
C ASN A 358 -28.52 -5.00 -2.51
N THR A 359 -27.22 -4.86 -2.77
CA THR A 359 -26.65 -4.07 -3.88
C THR A 359 -25.51 -4.79 -4.61
N TYR A 360 -25.37 -6.10 -4.38
CA TYR A 360 -24.35 -6.92 -5.02
C TYR A 360 -24.83 -8.35 -5.19
N ASN A 361 -24.13 -9.13 -6.00
CA ASN A 361 -24.45 -10.51 -6.32
C ASN A 361 -23.21 -11.39 -6.18
N VAL A 362 -23.48 -12.68 -5.97
CA VAL A 362 -22.49 -13.73 -6.02
C VAL A 362 -23.03 -14.90 -6.84
N ALA A 363 -22.17 -15.50 -7.67
CA ALA A 363 -22.54 -16.63 -8.51
C ALA A 363 -21.44 -17.69 -8.54
N ILE A 364 -21.80 -18.94 -8.76
CA ILE A 364 -20.88 -20.05 -8.93
C ILE A 364 -20.92 -20.50 -10.39
N LYS A 365 -19.75 -20.74 -10.96
CA LYS A 365 -19.59 -21.32 -12.29
C LYS A 365 -19.44 -22.85 -12.19
N TYR A 366 -19.78 -23.59 -13.26
CA TYR A 366 -19.61 -25.06 -13.28
C TYR A 366 -18.19 -25.57 -13.11
N ASP A 367 -17.17 -24.73 -13.31
CA ASP A 367 -15.78 -25.03 -12.98
C ASP A 367 -15.46 -24.85 -11.47
N GLY A 368 -16.44 -24.48 -10.65
CA GLY A 368 -16.31 -24.27 -9.20
C GLY A 368 -15.82 -22.89 -8.81
N ASN A 369 -15.49 -22.01 -9.73
CA ASN A 369 -15.08 -20.66 -9.42
C ASN A 369 -16.27 -19.80 -8.96
N VAL A 370 -16.04 -18.95 -7.96
CA VAL A 370 -17.03 -18.02 -7.43
C VAL A 370 -16.77 -16.63 -8.00
N TYR A 371 -17.84 -15.92 -8.39
CA TYR A 371 -17.79 -14.57 -8.93
C TYR A 371 -18.66 -13.64 -8.09
N GLY A 372 -18.20 -12.38 -7.90
CA GLY A 372 -18.97 -11.33 -7.23
C GLY A 372 -19.00 -10.04 -8.07
N TRP A 373 -20.06 -9.24 -7.94
CA TRP A 373 -20.16 -7.90 -8.58
C TRP A 373 -21.24 -7.05 -7.90
N GLY A 374 -21.16 -5.73 -8.12
CA GLY A 374 -22.00 -4.73 -7.48
C GLY A 374 -21.21 -3.95 -6.44
N ASP A 375 -21.85 -3.62 -5.33
CA ASP A 375 -21.25 -2.87 -4.24
C ASP A 375 -20.13 -3.66 -3.55
N TYR A 376 -19.00 -2.98 -3.32
CA TYR A 376 -17.85 -3.58 -2.65
C TYR A 376 -17.81 -3.25 -1.14
N TYR A 377 -18.88 -3.04 -0.49
CA TYR A 377 -18.87 -2.72 0.93
C TYR A 377 -18.20 -3.85 1.76
N HIS A 378 -17.04 -3.54 2.37
CA HIS A 378 -16.22 -4.49 3.16
C HIS A 378 -15.81 -5.81 2.46
N GLY A 379 -15.57 -5.77 1.16
CA GLY A 379 -15.07 -6.94 0.44
C GLY A 379 -16.13 -7.86 -0.11
N THR A 380 -17.39 -7.45 -0.09
CA THR A 380 -18.54 -8.32 -0.44
C THR A 380 -18.56 -8.79 -1.89
N ALA A 381 -18.10 -7.97 -2.84
CA ALA A 381 -18.20 -8.27 -4.26
C ALA A 381 -16.92 -8.81 -4.89
N SER A 382 -15.74 -8.47 -4.38
CA SER A 382 -14.46 -8.94 -4.95
C SER A 382 -13.26 -8.63 -4.08
N VAL A 383 -12.35 -9.56 -3.98
CA VAL A 383 -11.04 -9.41 -3.34
C VAL A 383 -10.11 -8.52 -4.19
N LYS A 384 -10.31 -8.49 -5.51
CA LYS A 384 -9.37 -7.89 -6.48
C LYS A 384 -9.39 -6.37 -6.54
N THR A 385 -10.58 -5.76 -6.56
CA THR A 385 -10.72 -4.35 -6.93
C THR A 385 -10.93 -3.41 -5.75
N LYS A 386 -11.40 -3.95 -4.62
CA LYS A 386 -11.79 -3.18 -3.41
C LYS A 386 -12.68 -1.95 -3.73
N THR A 387 -13.40 -2.02 -4.84
CA THR A 387 -14.33 -1.01 -5.36
C THR A 387 -15.54 -1.69 -5.95
N ASN A 388 -16.65 -0.95 -6.11
CA ASN A 388 -17.85 -1.46 -6.76
C ASN A 388 -17.53 -1.98 -8.15
N SER A 389 -17.86 -3.23 -8.43
CA SER A 389 -17.64 -3.83 -9.75
C SER A 389 -18.91 -3.81 -10.59
N ARG A 390 -18.79 -3.35 -11.83
CA ARG A 390 -19.87 -3.30 -12.83
C ARG A 390 -19.96 -4.57 -13.66
N VAL A 391 -19.05 -5.49 -13.46
CA VAL A 391 -18.99 -6.79 -14.14
C VAL A 391 -18.65 -7.87 -13.14
N PRO A 392 -19.06 -9.13 -13.35
CA PRO A 392 -18.63 -10.25 -12.52
C PRO A 392 -17.11 -10.37 -12.46
N VAL A 393 -16.56 -10.44 -11.24
CA VAL A 393 -15.13 -10.61 -10.95
C VAL A 393 -14.94 -11.88 -10.15
N LYS A 394 -13.96 -12.70 -10.53
CA LYS A 394 -13.63 -13.94 -9.83
C LYS A 394 -13.15 -13.64 -8.40
N ILE A 395 -13.65 -14.37 -7.43
CA ILE A 395 -13.17 -14.35 -6.06
C ILE A 395 -11.84 -15.11 -6.02
N GLY A 396 -10.77 -14.40 -5.72
CA GLY A 396 -9.41 -14.93 -5.73
C GLY A 396 -8.41 -13.93 -6.31
N ASN A 397 -7.14 -14.36 -6.40
CA ASN A 397 -6.05 -13.61 -6.98
C ASN A 397 -5.40 -14.45 -8.09
N ASP A 398 -5.37 -13.96 -9.33
CA ASP A 398 -4.89 -14.75 -10.48
C ASP A 398 -3.36 -14.77 -10.59
N SER A 399 -2.64 -13.99 -9.75
CA SER A 399 -1.18 -13.95 -9.79
C SER A 399 -0.61 -13.67 -8.40
N SER A 400 0.53 -14.28 -8.09
CA SER A 400 1.36 -13.91 -6.95
C SER A 400 1.98 -12.52 -7.13
N TYR A 401 2.16 -11.79 -6.04
CA TYR A 401 2.88 -10.51 -6.05
C TYR A 401 3.58 -10.25 -4.71
N ALA A 402 4.71 -9.51 -4.76
CA ALA A 402 5.39 -9.07 -3.55
C ALA A 402 4.61 -7.94 -2.88
N GLU A 403 4.35 -8.07 -1.57
CA GLU A 403 3.62 -7.04 -0.79
C GLU A 403 4.41 -5.74 -0.71
N GLU A 404 5.73 -5.87 -0.60
CA GLU A 404 6.68 -4.77 -0.67
C GLU A 404 7.55 -4.94 -1.92
N PRO A 405 7.26 -4.24 -3.03
CA PRO A 405 8.06 -4.35 -4.26
C PRO A 405 9.43 -3.67 -4.16
N GLU A 406 9.70 -3.00 -3.05
CA GLU A 406 11.01 -2.44 -2.66
C GLU A 406 11.19 -2.60 -1.15
N ILE A 407 12.32 -3.18 -0.74
CA ILE A 407 12.68 -3.35 0.67
C ILE A 407 14.02 -2.71 0.99
N THR A 408 14.17 -2.28 2.23
CA THR A 408 15.44 -1.78 2.78
C THR A 408 15.96 -2.76 3.83
N VAL A 409 17.25 -3.08 3.75
CA VAL A 409 17.94 -4.02 4.65
C VAL A 409 19.26 -3.39 5.07
N ASN A 410 19.62 -3.46 6.35
CA ASN A 410 20.92 -2.99 6.82
C ASN A 410 22.03 -3.99 6.48
N VAL A 411 23.26 -3.53 6.35
CA VAL A 411 24.43 -4.43 6.28
C VAL A 411 24.45 -5.35 7.50
N ASN A 412 24.59 -6.65 7.29
CA ASN A 412 24.44 -7.73 8.27
C ASN A 412 23.03 -7.86 8.92
N GLY A 413 22.07 -7.06 8.48
CA GLY A 413 20.66 -7.21 8.84
C GLY A 413 19.93 -8.17 7.90
N ALA A 414 18.73 -8.62 8.31
CA ALA A 414 17.92 -9.49 7.49
C ALA A 414 16.45 -9.04 7.46
N LYS A 415 15.77 -9.26 6.32
CA LYS A 415 14.34 -8.99 6.14
C LYS A 415 13.68 -10.06 5.30
N GLN A 416 12.52 -10.53 5.75
CA GLN A 416 11.71 -11.51 5.04
C GLN A 416 10.93 -10.85 3.91
N ILE A 417 11.03 -11.38 2.67
CA ILE A 417 10.12 -11.03 1.58
C ILE A 417 8.75 -11.64 1.88
N GLN A 418 7.73 -10.80 1.84
CA GLN A 418 6.33 -11.22 1.94
C GLN A 418 5.74 -11.31 0.53
N ILE A 419 5.27 -12.50 0.16
CA ILE A 419 4.58 -12.74 -1.11
C ILE A 419 3.12 -13.04 -0.79
N THR A 420 2.21 -12.33 -1.44
CA THR A 420 0.82 -12.76 -1.54
C THR A 420 0.74 -13.78 -2.67
N PRO A 421 0.50 -15.07 -2.35
CA PRO A 421 0.46 -16.11 -3.37
C PRO A 421 -0.76 -15.91 -4.27
N LYS A 422 -0.74 -16.54 -5.44
CA LYS A 422 -1.94 -16.77 -6.24
C LYS A 422 -2.94 -17.52 -5.37
N TYR A 423 -4.12 -16.95 -5.23
CA TYR A 423 -5.19 -17.50 -4.42
C TYR A 423 -6.38 -17.86 -5.29
N SER A 424 -6.73 -19.13 -5.38
CA SER A 424 -7.93 -19.60 -6.10
C SER A 424 -8.95 -20.13 -5.11
N PHE A 425 -10.06 -19.42 -4.95
CA PHE A 425 -11.18 -19.93 -4.19
C PHE A 425 -12.12 -20.72 -5.11
N ASN A 426 -12.21 -22.02 -4.88
CA ASN A 426 -13.02 -22.94 -5.69
C ASN A 426 -13.89 -23.83 -4.80
N VAL A 427 -15.17 -23.98 -5.14
CA VAL A 427 -16.12 -24.72 -4.31
C VAL A 427 -16.01 -26.26 -4.45
N PHE A 428 -15.33 -26.75 -5.48
CA PHE A 428 -15.10 -28.19 -5.69
C PHE A 428 -13.76 -28.69 -5.15
N LYS A 429 -12.82 -27.76 -4.83
CA LYS A 429 -11.49 -28.12 -4.31
C LYS A 429 -11.50 -28.10 -2.78
N GLU A 430 -10.89 -29.10 -2.15
CA GLU A 430 -10.83 -29.23 -0.70
C GLU A 430 -10.03 -28.09 -0.07
N ASP A 431 -8.85 -27.83 -0.61
CA ASP A 431 -8.00 -26.74 -0.16
C ASP A 431 -8.12 -25.54 -1.07
N ASN A 432 -7.92 -24.36 -0.51
CA ASN A 432 -7.56 -23.21 -1.28
C ASN A 432 -6.09 -23.47 -1.67
N GLU A 433 -5.84 -23.87 -2.93
CA GLU A 433 -4.50 -24.01 -3.43
C GLU A 433 -3.83 -22.62 -3.33
N GLU A 434 -3.09 -22.43 -2.26
CA GLU A 434 -2.03 -21.44 -2.22
C GLU A 434 -0.86 -22.11 -2.95
N ASP A 435 -0.59 -21.69 -4.16
CA ASP A 435 0.65 -22.00 -4.85
C ASP A 435 1.76 -21.30 -4.09
N SER A 436 2.39 -22.00 -3.14
CA SER A 436 3.29 -21.43 -2.15
C SER A 436 4.77 -21.74 -2.43
N ASP A 437 5.07 -22.45 -3.51
CA ASP A 437 6.44 -22.76 -3.84
C ASP A 437 7.07 -21.66 -4.68
N PHE A 438 7.99 -20.94 -4.07
CA PHE A 438 8.75 -19.86 -4.68
C PHE A 438 10.23 -20.19 -4.67
N GLN A 439 10.92 -19.88 -5.76
CA GLN A 439 12.38 -19.85 -5.86
C GLN A 439 12.86 -18.41 -5.79
N TYR A 440 13.93 -18.19 -5.07
CA TYR A 440 14.52 -16.87 -4.84
C TYR A 440 15.93 -16.83 -5.40
N GLU A 441 16.29 -15.77 -6.13
CA GLU A 441 17.61 -15.54 -6.72
C GLU A 441 18.02 -14.08 -6.52
N SER A 442 19.24 -13.85 -6.00
CA SER A 442 19.82 -12.51 -5.95
C SER A 442 20.55 -12.20 -7.27
N LEU A 443 20.32 -11.02 -7.84
CA LEU A 443 21.06 -10.57 -9.00
C LEU A 443 22.52 -10.18 -8.69
N ASN A 444 22.80 -9.85 -7.45
CA ASN A 444 24.16 -9.52 -6.98
C ASN A 444 24.31 -9.89 -5.51
N GLU A 445 24.91 -11.05 -5.25
CA GLU A 445 25.14 -11.59 -3.91
C GLU A 445 26.18 -10.80 -3.12
N ASP A 446 27.05 -10.01 -3.75
CA ASP A 446 27.97 -9.11 -3.07
C ASP A 446 27.23 -7.96 -2.37
N ILE A 447 26.00 -7.64 -2.79
CA ILE A 447 25.16 -6.60 -2.19
C ILE A 447 24.17 -7.23 -1.19
N ALA A 448 23.44 -8.27 -1.61
CA ALA A 448 22.51 -8.99 -0.74
C ALA A 448 22.37 -10.45 -1.15
N THR A 449 22.28 -11.34 -0.19
CA THR A 449 21.95 -12.76 -0.39
C THR A 449 20.48 -13.03 -0.04
N VAL A 450 19.94 -14.14 -0.54
CA VAL A 450 18.60 -14.60 -0.20
C VAL A 450 18.58 -16.10 0.08
N GLY A 451 17.90 -16.50 1.15
CA GLY A 451 17.69 -17.92 1.50
C GLY A 451 16.52 -18.54 0.72
N GLU A 452 16.42 -19.85 0.73
CA GLU A 452 15.34 -20.62 0.07
C GLU A 452 13.94 -20.23 0.56
N ASN A 453 13.82 -19.73 1.78
CA ASN A 453 12.58 -19.23 2.36
C ASN A 453 12.29 -17.75 2.05
N GLY A 454 13.13 -17.08 1.24
CA GLY A 454 12.97 -15.66 0.91
C GLY A 454 13.47 -14.68 1.97
N LEU A 455 14.30 -15.12 2.93
CA LEU A 455 14.97 -14.25 3.89
C LEU A 455 16.16 -13.57 3.21
N VAL A 456 16.09 -12.26 3.04
CA VAL A 456 17.15 -11.42 2.42
C VAL A 456 18.10 -10.94 3.50
N THR A 457 19.42 -11.10 3.27
CA THR A 457 20.48 -10.60 4.16
C THR A 457 21.33 -9.58 3.41
N GLY A 458 21.51 -8.38 3.99
CA GLY A 458 22.37 -7.33 3.45
C GLY A 458 23.84 -7.66 3.65
N VAL A 459 24.67 -7.55 2.60
CA VAL A 459 26.10 -7.84 2.62
C VAL A 459 26.90 -6.55 2.54
N LYS A 460 26.61 -5.71 1.57
CA LYS A 460 27.31 -4.44 1.31
C LYS A 460 26.32 -3.38 0.85
N VAL A 461 26.57 -2.12 1.21
CA VAL A 461 25.75 -0.98 0.76
C VAL A 461 25.65 -0.94 -0.76
N GLY A 462 24.41 -0.86 -1.26
CA GLY A 462 24.14 -0.88 -2.68
C GLY A 462 22.68 -1.21 -3.00
N THR A 463 22.38 -1.32 -4.28
CA THR A 463 21.03 -1.71 -4.77
C THR A 463 21.15 -2.95 -5.65
N THR A 464 20.33 -3.95 -5.36
CA THR A 464 20.21 -5.18 -6.15
C THR A 464 18.74 -5.58 -6.26
N TRP A 465 18.46 -6.68 -6.96
CA TRP A 465 17.16 -7.31 -7.06
C TRP A 465 17.17 -8.71 -6.48
N ILE A 466 16.05 -9.07 -5.87
CA ILE A 466 15.72 -10.48 -5.65
C ILE A 466 14.61 -10.85 -6.64
N LYS A 467 14.89 -11.82 -7.48
CA LYS A 467 13.88 -12.49 -8.32
C LYS A 467 13.13 -13.49 -7.47
N VAL A 468 11.81 -13.44 -7.53
CA VAL A 468 10.91 -14.40 -6.89
C VAL A 468 10.14 -15.11 -7.99
N LYS A 469 10.45 -16.38 -8.24
CA LYS A 469 9.82 -17.18 -9.27
C LYS A 469 8.83 -18.15 -8.66
N GLU A 470 7.57 -18.04 -9.07
CA GLU A 470 6.52 -18.99 -8.72
C GLU A 470 6.76 -20.31 -9.50
N VAL A 471 6.98 -21.42 -8.77
CA VAL A 471 7.39 -22.69 -9.39
C VAL A 471 6.34 -23.24 -10.35
N ALA A 472 5.07 -23.16 -9.96
CA ALA A 472 3.96 -23.73 -10.72
C ALA A 472 3.68 -23.00 -12.05
N THR A 473 3.88 -21.68 -12.10
CA THR A 473 3.54 -20.85 -13.28
C THR A 473 4.76 -20.37 -14.04
N GLY A 474 5.94 -20.42 -13.41
CA GLY A 474 7.18 -19.83 -13.92
C GLY A 474 7.18 -18.30 -13.92
N LYS A 475 6.14 -17.65 -13.36
CA LYS A 475 6.04 -16.18 -13.29
C LYS A 475 7.10 -15.62 -12.34
N GLU A 476 7.74 -14.54 -12.77
CA GLU A 476 8.76 -13.84 -11.99
C GLU A 476 8.20 -12.53 -11.43
N ASN A 477 8.46 -12.31 -10.14
CA ASN A 477 8.30 -11.03 -9.45
C ASN A 477 9.67 -10.48 -9.09
N ILE A 478 9.84 -9.18 -9.09
CA ILE A 478 11.09 -8.51 -8.70
C ILE A 478 10.85 -7.72 -7.43
N VAL A 479 11.72 -7.93 -6.45
CA VAL A 479 11.83 -7.10 -5.25
C VAL A 479 13.15 -6.31 -5.33
N ILE A 480 13.04 -4.98 -5.39
CA ILE A 480 14.21 -4.09 -5.32
C ILE A 480 14.73 -4.11 -3.88
N VAL A 481 15.99 -4.42 -3.68
CA VAL A 481 16.64 -4.44 -2.37
C VAL A 481 17.65 -3.32 -2.28
N ARG A 482 17.46 -2.43 -1.32
CA ARG A 482 18.44 -1.39 -0.96
C ARG A 482 19.13 -1.80 0.34
N VAL A 483 20.40 -2.14 0.24
CA VAL A 483 21.24 -2.37 1.40
C VAL A 483 21.83 -1.04 1.84
N ILE A 484 21.59 -0.70 3.10
CA ILE A 484 22.03 0.54 3.73
C ILE A 484 22.97 0.24 4.90
N GLU A 485 23.68 1.22 5.41
CA GLU A 485 24.58 1.07 6.54
C GLU A 485 23.89 0.52 7.79
N SER A 486 24.68 -0.14 8.67
CA SER A 486 24.16 -0.82 9.87
C SER A 486 23.37 0.10 10.80
N ASP A 487 23.75 1.38 10.88
CA ASP A 487 23.15 2.36 11.79
C ASP A 487 22.05 3.20 11.11
N SER A 488 21.80 2.97 9.83
CA SER A 488 20.79 3.69 9.04
C SER A 488 19.41 3.10 9.27
N LYS A 489 18.37 3.96 9.26
CA LYS A 489 16.97 3.53 9.41
C LYS A 489 16.22 3.52 8.08
N TYR A 490 16.54 4.41 7.17
CA TYR A 490 15.83 4.61 5.91
C TYR A 490 16.78 4.58 4.71
N ALA A 491 16.27 4.12 3.56
CA ALA A 491 16.96 4.25 2.29
C ALA A 491 17.01 5.72 1.87
N SER A 492 18.22 6.24 1.68
CA SER A 492 18.43 7.61 1.21
C SER A 492 17.92 7.79 -0.22
N LYS A 493 17.35 8.96 -0.52
CA LYS A 493 16.82 9.32 -1.84
C LYS A 493 17.05 10.78 -2.14
N ILE A 494 17.24 11.11 -3.42
CA ILE A 494 17.24 12.48 -3.93
C ILE A 494 16.16 12.64 -5.00
N ALA A 495 15.42 13.74 -4.92
CA ALA A 495 14.36 14.09 -5.84
C ALA A 495 14.58 15.52 -6.36
N GLY A 496 14.70 15.68 -7.69
CA GLY A 496 14.89 16.97 -8.35
C GLY A 496 13.56 17.60 -8.79
N GLY A 497 13.35 18.88 -8.46
CA GLY A 497 12.28 19.72 -8.97
C GLY A 497 12.77 20.70 -10.04
N ASP A 498 12.01 21.78 -10.35
CA ASP A 498 12.45 22.82 -11.28
C ASP A 498 13.35 23.82 -10.54
N GLY A 499 14.66 23.63 -10.68
CA GLY A 499 15.70 24.44 -10.05
C GLY A 499 15.91 24.20 -8.55
N TYR A 500 15.45 23.08 -7.99
CA TYR A 500 15.72 22.69 -6.61
C TYR A 500 15.82 21.17 -6.47
N ALA A 501 16.46 20.73 -5.39
CA ALA A 501 16.49 19.33 -5.02
C ALA A 501 16.12 19.15 -3.54
N ALA A 502 15.55 18.01 -3.24
CA ALA A 502 15.25 17.53 -1.90
C ALA A 502 15.91 16.17 -1.67
N VAL A 503 16.52 15.98 -0.50
CA VAL A 503 17.27 14.78 -0.13
C VAL A 503 16.71 14.20 1.15
N LEU A 504 16.38 12.93 1.12
CA LEU A 504 16.07 12.12 2.29
C LEU A 504 17.34 11.46 2.78
N LYS A 505 17.76 11.75 4.02
CA LYS A 505 18.90 11.10 4.66
C LYS A 505 18.53 9.78 5.32
N ALA A 506 19.51 8.97 5.62
CA ALA A 506 19.34 7.68 6.25
C ALA A 506 18.72 7.73 7.67
N ASP A 507 18.79 8.85 8.36
CA ASP A 507 18.12 9.12 9.64
C ASP A 507 16.65 9.53 9.49
N GLY A 508 16.15 9.66 8.25
CA GLY A 508 14.79 10.10 7.93
C GLY A 508 14.58 11.61 7.89
N SER A 509 15.63 12.41 8.08
CA SER A 509 15.55 13.86 7.91
C SER A 509 15.54 14.24 6.44
N ILE A 510 14.87 15.36 6.11
CA ILE A 510 14.82 15.89 4.74
C ILE A 510 15.65 17.19 4.68
N TRP A 511 16.44 17.29 3.64
CA TRP A 511 17.27 18.45 3.33
C TRP A 511 16.97 18.94 1.94
N GLY A 512 17.12 20.24 1.69
CA GLY A 512 16.86 20.81 0.37
C GLY A 512 17.80 21.96 0.03
N PHE A 513 17.99 22.20 -1.27
CA PHE A 513 18.80 23.29 -1.82
C PHE A 513 18.27 23.72 -3.20
N GLY A 514 18.64 24.90 -3.65
CA GLY A 514 18.17 25.49 -4.88
C GLY A 514 17.06 26.52 -4.69
N TYR A 515 16.19 26.65 -5.68
CA TYR A 515 15.07 27.59 -5.74
C TYR A 515 14.07 27.38 -4.62
N ASN A 516 13.56 28.48 -4.02
CA ASN A 516 12.71 28.39 -2.84
C ASN A 516 11.62 29.48 -2.75
N SER A 517 11.32 30.20 -3.82
CA SER A 517 10.38 31.33 -3.73
C SER A 517 8.93 30.93 -3.39
N ASP A 518 8.59 29.67 -3.57
CA ASP A 518 7.25 29.11 -3.22
C ASP A 518 7.31 28.31 -1.90
N GLY A 519 8.48 28.21 -1.25
CA GLY A 519 8.70 27.49 0.01
C GLY A 519 8.95 25.97 -0.19
N GLN A 520 9.33 25.54 -1.40
CA GLN A 520 9.52 24.12 -1.74
C GLN A 520 10.65 23.41 -1.01
N LEU A 521 11.54 24.13 -0.33
CA LEU A 521 12.57 23.57 0.55
C LEU A 521 12.04 23.26 1.96
N GLY A 522 10.87 23.80 2.33
CA GLY A 522 10.21 23.49 3.61
C GLY A 522 10.92 24.02 4.86
N ASN A 523 11.88 24.94 4.73
CA ASN A 523 12.75 25.45 5.79
C ASN A 523 12.29 26.79 6.41
N ASP A 524 11.01 27.15 6.19
CA ASP A 524 10.36 28.41 6.62
C ASP A 524 10.95 29.70 5.97
N LYS A 525 11.77 29.56 4.95
CA LYS A 525 12.35 30.65 4.17
C LYS A 525 11.81 30.65 2.75
N LEU A 526 11.99 31.73 2.01
CA LEU A 526 11.63 31.87 0.59
C LEU A 526 12.85 32.22 -0.30
N ALA A 527 14.03 32.36 0.28
CA ALA A 527 15.26 32.61 -0.47
C ALA A 527 15.83 31.31 -1.05
N PRO A 528 16.40 31.34 -2.27
CA PRO A 528 17.21 30.24 -2.79
C PRO A 528 18.42 29.94 -1.90
N ILE A 529 18.85 28.69 -1.86
CA ILE A 529 19.95 28.22 -1.02
C ILE A 529 20.84 27.31 -1.87
N ASN A 530 22.15 27.62 -1.95
CA ASN A 530 23.15 26.89 -2.72
C ASN A 530 23.96 25.86 -1.91
N VAL A 531 23.53 25.57 -0.68
CA VAL A 531 24.03 24.49 0.18
C VAL A 531 22.86 23.75 0.83
N PRO A 532 22.99 22.47 1.17
CA PRO A 532 21.92 21.74 1.84
C PRO A 532 21.44 22.40 3.13
N SER A 533 20.12 22.56 3.24
CA SER A 533 19.42 23.10 4.42
C SER A 533 18.32 22.15 4.86
N GLN A 534 18.24 21.84 6.15
CA GLN A 534 17.24 20.95 6.70
C GLN A 534 15.84 21.57 6.66
N THR A 535 14.83 20.79 6.38
CA THR A 535 13.42 21.20 6.50
C THR A 535 13.07 21.50 7.94
N ASN A 536 12.17 22.47 8.15
CA ASN A 536 11.80 22.94 9.50
C ASN A 536 10.74 22.06 10.17
N ILE A 537 10.96 20.73 10.24
CA ILE A 537 10.18 19.80 11.06
C ILE A 537 11.08 18.67 11.56
N LEU A 538 11.07 18.46 12.89
CA LEU A 538 11.69 17.33 13.56
C LEU A 538 10.79 16.07 13.43
N ALA A 539 10.76 15.49 12.25
CA ALA A 539 10.02 14.25 11.98
C ALA A 539 10.82 13.38 11.01
N THR A 540 10.60 12.08 11.07
CA THR A 540 11.25 11.11 10.18
C THR A 540 10.34 10.70 9.03
N TYR A 541 10.91 10.63 7.84
CA TYR A 541 10.25 10.27 6.61
C TYR A 541 10.92 9.05 5.98
N LYS A 542 10.16 8.28 5.19
CA LYS A 542 10.66 7.09 4.48
C LYS A 542 10.68 7.25 2.96
N GLN A 543 9.98 8.24 2.41
CA GLN A 543 9.96 8.54 0.98
C GLN A 543 9.82 10.04 0.75
N ILE A 544 10.45 10.54 -0.31
CA ILE A 544 10.35 11.91 -0.78
C ILE A 544 10.21 11.93 -2.31
N GLU A 545 9.41 12.87 -2.82
CA GLU A 545 9.27 13.17 -4.24
C GLU A 545 9.18 14.68 -4.45
N ALA A 546 9.65 15.15 -5.60
CA ALA A 546 9.62 16.55 -5.98
C ALA A 546 8.70 16.78 -7.18
N GLY A 547 7.74 17.69 -7.04
CA GLY A 547 7.01 18.25 -8.15
C GLY A 547 7.77 19.40 -8.80
N LYS A 548 7.09 20.20 -9.64
CA LYS A 548 7.76 21.34 -10.30
C LYS A 548 8.24 22.36 -9.26
N LYS A 549 7.37 22.76 -8.33
CA LYS A 549 7.63 23.76 -7.29
C LYS A 549 7.07 23.35 -5.92
N PHE A 550 6.84 22.08 -5.69
CA PHE A 550 6.39 21.54 -4.41
C PHE A 550 7.06 20.22 -4.11
N THR A 551 7.16 19.88 -2.86
CA THR A 551 7.72 18.63 -2.36
C THR A 551 6.64 17.85 -1.62
N ILE A 552 6.65 16.54 -1.78
CA ILE A 552 5.77 15.60 -1.07
C ILE A 552 6.60 14.52 -0.40
N ALA A 553 6.23 14.15 0.81
CA ALA A 553 6.94 13.15 1.61
C ALA A 553 5.99 12.22 2.35
N LEU A 554 6.39 10.98 2.52
CA LEU A 554 5.66 9.93 3.20
C LEU A 554 6.36 9.57 4.52
N ARG A 555 5.61 9.56 5.62
CA ARG A 555 6.06 9.07 6.93
C ARG A 555 5.88 7.57 7.08
N GLU A 556 6.55 7.00 8.07
CA GLU A 556 6.44 5.57 8.41
C GLU A 556 5.02 5.17 8.87
N ASP A 557 4.29 6.07 9.54
CA ASP A 557 2.91 5.88 9.98
C ASP A 557 1.87 5.89 8.83
N GLY A 558 2.33 6.06 7.58
CA GLY A 558 1.48 6.11 6.40
C GLY A 558 0.79 7.46 6.16
N THR A 559 1.16 8.52 6.91
CA THR A 559 0.69 9.88 6.65
C THR A 559 1.55 10.56 5.59
N VAL A 560 0.92 11.39 4.75
CA VAL A 560 1.57 12.13 3.67
C VAL A 560 1.64 13.61 4.02
N TRP A 561 2.78 14.23 3.73
CA TRP A 561 3.06 15.64 3.99
C TRP A 561 3.54 16.32 2.71
N ALA A 562 3.17 17.59 2.50
CA ALA A 562 3.55 18.34 1.31
C ALA A 562 3.84 19.79 1.66
N TRP A 563 4.66 20.48 0.84
CA TRP A 563 5.01 21.89 1.00
C TRP A 563 5.47 22.50 -0.32
N GLY A 564 5.50 23.84 -0.42
CA GLY A 564 5.82 24.58 -1.63
C GLY A 564 4.57 25.20 -2.26
N ASP A 565 4.53 25.28 -3.58
CA ASP A 565 3.41 25.82 -4.35
C ASP A 565 2.13 25.02 -4.17
N ASN A 566 1.00 25.74 -4.02
CA ASN A 566 -0.33 25.17 -3.89
C ASN A 566 -1.38 25.83 -4.82
N THR A 567 -0.94 26.50 -5.87
CA THR A 567 -1.82 27.24 -6.79
C THR A 567 -2.98 26.39 -7.33
N TYR A 568 -2.74 25.09 -7.50
CA TYR A 568 -3.72 24.12 -8.02
C TYR A 568 -4.24 23.14 -6.95
N GLY A 569 -3.92 23.36 -5.66
CA GLY A 569 -4.33 22.45 -4.60
C GLY A 569 -3.44 21.19 -4.47
N GLN A 570 -2.24 21.20 -5.06
CA GLN A 570 -1.31 20.07 -5.06
C GLN A 570 -0.78 19.67 -3.69
N LEU A 571 -0.96 20.52 -2.66
CA LEU A 571 -0.66 20.16 -1.27
C LEU A 571 -1.78 19.37 -0.58
N GLY A 572 -2.94 19.17 -1.24
CA GLY A 572 -4.02 18.31 -0.73
C GLY A 572 -4.70 18.80 0.56
N GLN A 573 -4.74 20.13 0.78
CA GLN A 573 -5.22 20.77 2.02
C GLN A 573 -6.69 21.27 1.94
N GLY A 574 -7.38 21.05 0.82
CA GLY A 574 -8.70 21.63 0.60
C GLY A 574 -8.68 23.14 0.30
N ASN A 575 -7.49 23.72 0.14
CA ASN A 575 -7.29 25.12 -0.21
C ASN A 575 -6.20 25.26 -1.29
N ARG A 576 -5.86 26.49 -1.66
CA ARG A 576 -4.82 26.82 -2.67
C ARG A 576 -3.76 27.77 -2.12
N VAL A 577 -3.44 27.66 -0.84
CA VAL A 577 -2.44 28.48 -0.18
C VAL A 577 -1.11 27.72 -0.11
N SER A 578 -0.04 28.28 -0.69
CA SER A 578 1.31 27.73 -0.64
C SER A 578 1.84 27.63 0.80
N ALA A 579 2.67 26.64 1.07
CA ALA A 579 3.20 26.37 2.40
C ALA A 579 4.72 26.30 2.39
N LYS A 580 5.37 27.13 3.20
CA LYS A 580 6.85 27.14 3.36
C LYS A 580 7.36 26.19 4.46
N LYS A 581 6.45 25.42 5.07
CA LYS A 581 6.71 24.31 6.01
C LYS A 581 5.89 23.11 5.60
N PRO A 582 6.31 21.89 5.92
CA PRO A 582 5.50 20.70 5.69
C PRO A 582 4.12 20.79 6.35
N VAL A 583 3.06 20.52 5.57
CA VAL A 583 1.66 20.41 6.01
C VAL A 583 1.13 19.02 5.67
N GLN A 584 0.28 18.45 6.53
CA GLN A 584 -0.24 17.11 6.32
C GLN A 584 -1.32 17.11 5.24
N VAL A 585 -1.23 16.23 4.26
CA VAL A 585 -2.27 15.98 3.24
C VAL A 585 -3.50 15.37 3.90
N GLN A 586 -4.70 15.90 3.57
CA GLN A 586 -5.95 15.46 4.18
C GLN A 586 -6.46 14.13 3.60
N ASN A 587 -7.27 13.42 4.37
CA ASN A 587 -8.01 12.21 3.97
C ASN A 587 -7.16 11.04 3.44
N LEU A 588 -5.86 10.98 3.78
CA LEU A 588 -4.98 9.88 3.45
C LEU A 588 -4.53 9.13 4.70
N THR A 589 -4.65 7.81 4.67
CA THR A 589 -4.18 6.90 5.72
C THR A 589 -3.59 5.64 5.10
N ASN A 590 -2.66 5.00 5.81
CA ASN A 590 -2.01 3.76 5.36
C ASN A 590 -1.37 3.84 3.98
N ILE A 591 -0.84 5.01 3.60
CA ILE A 591 -0.16 5.20 2.31
C ILE A 591 1.19 4.46 2.34
N VAL A 592 1.50 3.80 1.23
CA VAL A 592 2.76 3.05 1.05
C VAL A 592 3.66 3.64 -0.02
N SER A 593 3.13 4.44 -0.94
CA SER A 593 3.92 5.13 -1.97
C SER A 593 3.25 6.40 -2.44
N VAL A 594 4.06 7.40 -2.81
CA VAL A 594 3.65 8.68 -3.39
C VAL A 594 4.47 9.00 -4.62
N ALA A 595 3.91 9.80 -5.54
CA ALA A 595 4.66 10.39 -6.65
C ALA A 595 4.12 11.80 -6.98
N ALA A 596 4.98 12.64 -7.59
CA ALA A 596 4.69 14.03 -7.91
C ALA A 596 4.91 14.35 -9.39
N GLY A 597 3.86 14.84 -10.07
CA GLY A 597 3.97 15.48 -11.37
C GLY A 597 4.33 16.96 -11.25
N ASP A 598 4.11 17.75 -12.31
CA ASP A 598 4.41 19.19 -12.26
C ASP A 598 3.60 19.90 -11.17
N ASN A 599 2.27 19.73 -11.18
CA ASN A 599 1.33 20.40 -10.29
C ASN A 599 0.22 19.45 -9.80
N HIS A 600 0.46 18.16 -9.76
CA HIS A 600 -0.45 17.15 -9.23
C HIS A 600 0.34 16.08 -8.49
N ALA A 601 -0.37 15.33 -7.67
CA ALA A 601 0.21 14.24 -6.90
C ALA A 601 -0.65 12.98 -6.98
N ILE A 602 -0.02 11.84 -6.77
CA ILE A 602 -0.63 10.51 -6.75
C ILE A 602 -0.08 9.70 -5.59
N ALA A 603 -0.95 8.93 -4.94
CA ALA A 603 -0.59 8.06 -3.83
C ALA A 603 -1.29 6.70 -3.94
N ILE A 604 -0.69 5.66 -3.38
CA ILE A 604 -1.33 4.36 -3.17
C ILE A 604 -1.31 3.99 -1.69
N ASP A 605 -2.40 3.41 -1.23
CA ASP A 605 -2.46 2.79 0.10
C ASP A 605 -2.00 1.32 0.04
N LYS A 606 -1.80 0.69 1.19
CA LYS A 606 -1.39 -0.72 1.29
C LYS A 606 -2.38 -1.72 0.67
N LEU A 607 -3.59 -1.25 0.35
CA LEU A 607 -4.62 -2.05 -0.31
C LEU A 607 -4.58 -1.89 -1.84
N GLY A 608 -3.65 -1.07 -2.38
CA GLY A 608 -3.55 -0.77 -3.81
C GLY A 608 -4.58 0.24 -4.31
N ASN A 609 -5.28 0.97 -3.41
CA ASN A 609 -6.15 2.06 -3.83
C ASN A 609 -5.31 3.26 -4.24
N VAL A 610 -5.66 3.87 -5.37
CA VAL A 610 -4.98 5.03 -5.93
C VAL A 610 -5.74 6.30 -5.62
N TYR A 611 -5.04 7.30 -5.12
CA TYR A 611 -5.56 8.64 -4.81
C TYR A 611 -4.81 9.68 -5.62
N THR A 612 -5.53 10.66 -6.19
CA THR A 612 -4.96 11.74 -7.00
C THR A 612 -5.53 13.09 -6.61
N TRP A 613 -4.74 14.16 -6.72
CA TRP A 613 -5.14 15.53 -6.43
C TRP A 613 -4.20 16.54 -7.10
N GLY A 614 -4.61 17.82 -7.13
CA GLY A 614 -3.90 18.91 -7.79
C GLY A 614 -4.51 19.26 -9.15
N LEU A 615 -3.68 19.78 -10.06
CA LEU A 615 -4.08 20.18 -11.41
C LEU A 615 -4.62 18.99 -12.23
N ASN A 616 -5.73 19.23 -12.94
CA ASN A 616 -6.36 18.20 -13.78
C ASN A 616 -6.74 18.68 -15.21
N SER A 617 -6.28 19.82 -15.65
CA SER A 617 -6.66 20.37 -16.96
C SER A 617 -6.33 19.47 -18.17
N LYS A 618 -5.52 18.44 -17.94
CA LYS A 618 -5.12 17.43 -18.94
C LYS A 618 -5.61 16.02 -18.58
N GLY A 619 -6.53 15.89 -17.60
CA GLY A 619 -7.01 14.57 -17.15
C GLY A 619 -5.99 13.77 -16.33
N GLN A 620 -4.91 14.40 -15.83
CA GLN A 620 -3.81 13.77 -15.13
C GLN A 620 -4.19 13.19 -13.77
N LEU A 621 -5.39 13.44 -13.27
CA LEU A 621 -5.93 12.79 -12.07
C LEU A 621 -6.63 11.45 -12.35
N GLY A 622 -6.93 11.13 -13.61
CA GLY A 622 -7.53 9.85 -14.01
C GLY A 622 -8.95 9.60 -13.46
N ASN A 623 -9.61 10.61 -12.91
CA ASN A 623 -10.92 10.53 -12.27
C ASN A 623 -12.10 10.77 -13.23
N ARG A 624 -11.84 10.70 -14.56
CA ARG A 624 -12.80 10.90 -15.68
C ARG A 624 -13.29 12.34 -15.83
N THR A 625 -12.63 13.28 -15.16
CA THR A 625 -12.89 14.71 -15.30
C THR A 625 -11.63 15.45 -15.71
N THR A 626 -11.74 16.77 -15.91
CA THR A 626 -10.62 17.70 -16.04
C THR A 626 -10.62 18.77 -14.95
N GLU A 627 -11.44 18.55 -13.93
CA GLU A 627 -11.57 19.46 -12.80
C GLU A 627 -10.39 19.31 -11.83
N THR A 628 -9.81 20.46 -11.44
CA THR A 628 -8.73 20.54 -10.46
C THR A 628 -9.26 20.24 -9.05
N VAL A 629 -8.61 19.37 -8.33
CA VAL A 629 -9.03 18.84 -7.03
C VAL A 629 -8.00 19.17 -5.96
N SER A 630 -8.42 19.82 -4.87
CA SER A 630 -7.53 20.26 -3.77
C SER A 630 -7.51 19.32 -2.56
N ILE A 631 -8.24 18.21 -2.61
CA ILE A 631 -8.25 17.13 -1.60
C ILE A 631 -8.08 15.81 -2.35
N PRO A 632 -7.27 14.84 -1.85
CA PRO A 632 -7.12 13.55 -2.52
C PRO A 632 -8.44 12.85 -2.80
N GLU A 633 -8.64 12.45 -4.06
CA GLU A 633 -9.77 11.65 -4.52
C GLU A 633 -9.31 10.27 -4.99
N LYS A 634 -10.05 9.24 -4.59
CA LYS A 634 -9.79 7.87 -5.04
C LYS A 634 -10.25 7.68 -6.48
N ILE A 635 -9.35 7.19 -7.35
CA ILE A 635 -9.72 6.79 -8.70
C ILE A 635 -10.33 5.39 -8.71
N THR A 636 -11.22 5.14 -9.67
CA THR A 636 -11.96 3.88 -9.79
C THR A 636 -11.82 3.27 -11.18
N GLY A 637 -12.09 1.97 -11.31
CA GLY A 637 -12.08 1.27 -12.61
C GLY A 637 -10.72 0.67 -12.96
N LEU A 638 -9.90 0.37 -11.95
CA LEU A 638 -8.69 -0.44 -12.08
C LEU A 638 -9.05 -1.90 -11.75
N ASP A 639 -8.67 -2.83 -12.62
CA ASP A 639 -9.07 -4.24 -12.52
C ASP A 639 -8.19 -5.05 -11.54
N ASN A 640 -6.94 -4.61 -11.32
CA ASN A 640 -5.97 -5.27 -10.46
C ASN A 640 -5.48 -4.33 -9.36
N GLN A 641 -4.89 -4.92 -8.31
CA GLN A 641 -4.22 -4.17 -7.26
C GLN A 641 -3.05 -3.37 -7.85
N VAL A 642 -2.98 -2.08 -7.56
CA VAL A 642 -1.85 -1.24 -7.96
C VAL A 642 -0.72 -1.43 -6.96
N VAL A 643 0.50 -1.59 -7.48
CA VAL A 643 1.71 -1.82 -6.67
C VAL A 643 2.71 -0.66 -6.79
N LYS A 644 2.67 0.13 -7.86
CA LYS A 644 3.55 1.29 -8.06
C LYS A 644 2.78 2.43 -8.73
N VAL A 645 3.19 3.67 -8.39
CA VAL A 645 2.71 4.90 -9.02
C VAL A 645 3.87 5.76 -9.47
N ALA A 646 3.66 6.53 -10.53
CA ALA A 646 4.58 7.55 -11.02
C ALA A 646 3.82 8.75 -11.56
N ALA A 647 4.42 9.93 -11.49
CA ALA A 647 3.91 11.15 -12.09
C ALA A 647 5.07 12.02 -12.59
N GLY A 648 4.85 12.73 -13.68
CA GLY A 648 5.83 13.66 -14.25
C GLY A 648 5.17 14.51 -15.34
N GLY A 649 5.57 15.78 -15.50
CA GLY A 649 4.85 16.70 -16.36
C GLY A 649 3.36 16.75 -15.99
N ASN A 650 2.51 16.54 -16.99
CA ASN A 650 1.06 16.37 -16.84
C ASN A 650 0.61 14.91 -17.12
N LEU A 651 1.48 13.94 -16.89
CA LEU A 651 1.21 12.51 -17.01
C LEU A 651 1.22 11.84 -15.63
N SER A 652 0.40 10.82 -15.51
CA SER A 652 0.43 9.84 -14.40
C SER A 652 0.50 8.44 -14.96
N ALA A 653 1.20 7.57 -14.25
CA ALA A 653 1.29 6.15 -14.58
C ALA A 653 1.17 5.29 -13.33
N ILE A 654 0.66 4.09 -13.51
CA ILE A 654 0.54 3.08 -12.46
C ILE A 654 1.00 1.72 -12.99
N ILE A 655 1.54 0.88 -12.11
CA ILE A 655 1.82 -0.53 -12.38
C ILE A 655 0.92 -1.36 -11.46
N ASP A 656 0.23 -2.32 -12.05
CA ASP A 656 -0.58 -3.26 -11.28
C ASP A 656 0.21 -4.52 -10.86
N SER A 657 -0.41 -5.39 -10.08
CA SER A 657 0.19 -6.63 -9.56
C SER A 657 0.55 -7.65 -10.65
N THR A 658 0.11 -7.44 -11.88
CA THR A 658 0.48 -8.29 -13.04
C THR A 658 1.70 -7.75 -13.79
N GLY A 659 2.18 -6.55 -13.45
CA GLY A 659 3.24 -5.86 -14.17
C GLY A 659 2.75 -5.08 -15.39
N ASP A 660 1.43 -4.87 -15.52
CA ASP A 660 0.83 -4.06 -16.54
C ASP A 660 0.93 -2.57 -16.19
N VAL A 661 1.24 -1.75 -17.19
CA VAL A 661 1.35 -0.30 -17.03
C VAL A 661 0.10 0.38 -17.57
N TYR A 662 -0.44 1.33 -16.80
CA TYR A 662 -1.52 2.22 -17.25
C TYR A 662 -1.07 3.66 -17.18
N VAL A 663 -1.49 4.47 -18.16
CA VAL A 663 -1.15 5.89 -18.28
C VAL A 663 -2.40 6.74 -18.49
N PHE A 664 -2.36 7.98 -17.97
CA PHE A 664 -3.41 8.98 -18.17
C PHE A 664 -2.83 10.39 -18.00
N GLY A 665 -3.52 11.39 -18.56
CA GLY A 665 -3.09 12.78 -18.54
C GLY A 665 -2.96 13.38 -19.93
N ASP A 666 -1.91 14.18 -20.14
CA ASP A 666 -1.67 14.91 -21.37
C ASP A 666 -1.50 14.00 -22.58
N ASN A 667 -2.21 14.29 -23.66
CA ASN A 667 -2.09 13.63 -24.96
C ASN A 667 -1.82 14.64 -26.08
N SER A 668 -1.38 15.85 -25.75
CA SER A 668 -1.19 16.95 -26.73
C SER A 668 -0.11 16.67 -27.78
N LYS A 669 0.68 15.62 -27.61
CA LYS A 669 1.69 15.14 -28.55
C LYS A 669 1.44 13.68 -28.95
N GLU A 670 0.21 13.19 -28.78
CA GLU A 670 -0.19 11.80 -29.06
C GLU A 670 0.55 10.75 -28.22
N GLN A 671 1.02 11.12 -27.04
CA GLN A 671 1.82 10.24 -26.20
C GLN A 671 1.03 9.03 -25.66
N ILE A 672 -0.31 9.13 -25.54
CA ILE A 672 -1.18 8.03 -25.08
C ILE A 672 -1.93 7.40 -26.25
N GLU A 673 -2.63 8.19 -27.06
CA GLU A 673 -3.40 7.70 -28.22
C GLU A 673 -3.34 8.69 -29.40
N GLU A 674 -3.54 8.18 -30.61
CA GLU A 674 -3.57 8.99 -31.83
C GLU A 674 -4.69 10.02 -31.76
N PHE A 675 -4.44 11.22 -32.32
CA PHE A 675 -5.44 12.26 -32.35
C PHE A 675 -6.65 11.85 -33.20
N LYS A 676 -7.83 12.18 -32.69
CA LYS A 676 -9.06 12.18 -33.47
C LYS A 676 -9.29 13.59 -33.99
N TYR A 677 -9.41 13.72 -35.30
CA TYR A 677 -9.69 15.00 -35.97
C TYR A 677 -11.15 15.07 -36.41
N ASN A 678 -11.73 16.26 -36.34
CA ASN A 678 -12.88 16.58 -37.13
C ASN A 678 -12.42 16.93 -38.56
N TYR A 679 -13.27 16.72 -39.52
CA TYR A 679 -13.02 17.07 -40.95
C TYR A 679 -14.09 18.06 -41.40
N ASP A 680 -13.71 19.04 -42.23
CA ASP A 680 -14.63 19.94 -42.90
C ASP A 680 -15.38 19.22 -44.03
N GLU A 681 -16.27 19.97 -44.71
CA GLU A 681 -17.04 19.44 -45.82
C GLU A 681 -16.19 19.08 -47.08
N PHE A 682 -14.92 19.50 -47.10
CA PHE A 682 -13.94 19.16 -48.13
C PHE A 682 -12.98 18.01 -47.68
N GLY A 683 -13.18 17.43 -46.52
CA GLY A 683 -12.32 16.35 -45.98
C GLY A 683 -10.97 16.82 -45.42
N GLN A 684 -10.80 18.13 -45.13
CA GLN A 684 -9.59 18.67 -44.50
C GLN A 684 -9.71 18.62 -42.98
N LYS A 685 -8.58 18.34 -42.31
CA LYS A 685 -8.51 18.27 -40.85
C LYS A 685 -8.81 19.62 -40.19
N ILE A 686 -9.82 19.66 -39.32
CA ILE A 686 -10.16 20.84 -38.52
C ILE A 686 -9.40 20.75 -37.18
N LEU A 687 -8.61 21.78 -36.85
CA LEU A 687 -8.02 21.96 -35.53
C LEU A 687 -8.96 22.76 -34.62
N PRO A 688 -9.00 22.48 -33.30
CA PRO A 688 -8.14 21.56 -32.55
C PRO A 688 -8.53 20.10 -32.74
N ALA A 689 -7.51 19.21 -32.62
CA ALA A 689 -7.73 17.78 -32.56
C ALA A 689 -8.55 17.42 -31.32
N LEU A 690 -9.42 16.43 -31.43
CA LEU A 690 -10.10 15.82 -30.29
C LEU A 690 -9.12 14.93 -29.53
N ASN A 691 -9.42 14.65 -28.24
CA ASN A 691 -8.61 13.79 -27.35
C ASN A 691 -7.16 14.26 -27.10
N THR A 692 -6.96 15.56 -26.90
CA THR A 692 -5.64 16.10 -26.47
C THR A 692 -5.30 15.76 -25.02
N TYR A 693 -6.15 15.02 -24.33
CA TYR A 693 -5.95 14.48 -22.97
C TYR A 693 -6.71 13.16 -22.78
N VAL A 694 -6.28 12.40 -21.77
CA VAL A 694 -6.93 11.14 -21.36
C VAL A 694 -7.20 11.21 -19.87
N SER A 695 -8.46 11.23 -19.46
CA SER A 695 -8.91 11.44 -18.10
C SER A 695 -9.21 10.15 -17.32
N GLN A 696 -8.81 8.99 -17.82
CA GLN A 696 -8.93 7.69 -17.15
C GLN A 696 -7.71 6.81 -17.41
N PRO A 697 -7.33 5.88 -16.51
CA PRO A 697 -6.24 4.97 -16.77
C PRO A 697 -6.44 4.14 -18.05
N ILE A 698 -5.43 4.14 -18.92
CA ILE A 698 -5.41 3.37 -20.17
C ILE A 698 -4.19 2.44 -20.15
N LYS A 699 -4.42 1.15 -20.38
CA LYS A 699 -3.34 0.14 -20.44
C LYS A 699 -2.40 0.41 -21.62
N VAL A 700 -1.10 0.38 -21.36
CA VAL A 700 -0.05 0.42 -22.39
C VAL A 700 0.09 -0.95 -23.02
N GLN A 701 -0.30 -1.09 -24.27
CA GLN A 701 -0.44 -2.39 -24.94
C GLN A 701 0.87 -3.14 -25.20
N THR A 702 1.98 -2.43 -25.26
CA THR A 702 3.29 -2.99 -25.65
C THR A 702 4.26 -3.15 -24.50
N VAL A 703 3.82 -2.92 -23.27
CA VAL A 703 4.66 -3.02 -22.06
C VAL A 703 4.05 -4.08 -21.14
N GLU A 704 4.84 -5.09 -20.85
CA GLU A 704 4.55 -6.16 -19.90
C GLU A 704 5.72 -6.33 -18.95
N ASN A 705 5.47 -6.92 -17.78
CA ASN A 705 6.49 -7.24 -16.79
C ASN A 705 7.26 -5.99 -16.29
N ALA A 706 6.57 -4.87 -16.08
CA ALA A 706 7.16 -3.65 -15.57
C ALA A 706 7.50 -3.77 -14.08
N VAL A 707 8.70 -3.31 -13.71
CA VAL A 707 9.18 -3.20 -12.33
C VAL A 707 9.05 -1.76 -11.82
N LYS A 708 9.40 -0.79 -12.69
CA LYS A 708 9.35 0.64 -12.38
C LYS A 708 8.97 1.43 -13.61
N VAL A 709 8.19 2.48 -13.44
CA VAL A 709 7.81 3.43 -14.51
C VAL A 709 8.15 4.85 -14.07
N GLN A 710 8.57 5.69 -15.01
CA GLN A 710 8.77 7.12 -14.82
C GLN A 710 8.02 7.88 -15.92
N CYS A 711 7.31 8.94 -15.53
CA CYS A 711 6.64 9.84 -16.46
C CYS A 711 7.55 11.00 -16.86
N LEU A 712 7.73 11.19 -18.14
CA LEU A 712 8.43 12.34 -18.74
C LEU A 712 7.42 13.34 -19.32
N GLN A 713 7.90 14.45 -19.90
CA GLN A 713 7.01 15.41 -20.59
C GLN A 713 6.35 14.83 -21.85
N THR A 714 7.03 13.93 -22.55
CA THR A 714 6.58 13.40 -23.84
C THR A 714 6.35 11.88 -23.83
N GLY A 715 6.18 11.25 -22.69
CA GLY A 715 5.92 9.81 -22.61
C GLY A 715 6.37 9.18 -21.31
N ILE A 716 6.63 7.90 -21.35
CA ILE A 716 7.06 7.12 -20.19
C ILE A 716 8.35 6.34 -20.46
N VAL A 717 9.10 6.08 -19.40
CA VAL A 717 10.23 5.14 -19.40
C VAL A 717 9.93 4.03 -18.41
N VAL A 718 10.13 2.78 -18.85
CA VAL A 718 9.78 1.59 -18.08
C VAL A 718 11.00 0.68 -17.93
N LEU A 719 11.29 0.30 -16.70
CA LEU A 719 12.25 -0.74 -16.33
C LEU A 719 11.50 -2.06 -16.15
N LYS A 720 11.96 -3.12 -16.80
CA LYS A 720 11.29 -4.42 -16.86
C LYS A 720 12.02 -5.48 -16.04
N THR A 721 11.39 -6.61 -15.78
CA THR A 721 11.93 -7.73 -14.97
C THR A 721 13.21 -8.35 -15.54
N ASP A 722 13.48 -8.18 -16.82
CA ASP A 722 14.73 -8.61 -17.48
C ASP A 722 15.88 -7.58 -17.37
N GLY A 723 15.63 -6.45 -16.68
CA GLY A 723 16.59 -5.35 -16.55
C GLY A 723 16.68 -4.48 -17.81
N SER A 724 15.83 -4.68 -18.81
CA SER A 724 15.73 -3.80 -19.97
C SER A 724 14.98 -2.51 -19.63
N VAL A 725 15.32 -1.43 -20.34
CA VAL A 725 14.64 -0.15 -20.22
C VAL A 725 14.10 0.27 -21.59
N GLU A 726 12.80 0.53 -21.62
CA GLU A 726 12.11 0.98 -22.81
C GLU A 726 11.50 2.38 -22.61
N ARG A 727 11.53 3.21 -23.62
CA ARG A 727 10.85 4.51 -23.68
C ARG A 727 9.72 4.46 -24.69
N THR A 728 8.51 4.83 -24.28
CA THR A 728 7.35 4.98 -25.15
C THR A 728 7.00 6.46 -25.26
N THR A 729 7.02 7.01 -26.46
CA THR A 729 6.81 8.45 -26.71
C THR A 729 5.49 8.77 -27.40
N LYS A 730 4.91 7.80 -28.13
CA LYS A 730 3.64 7.96 -28.83
C LYS A 730 2.81 6.69 -28.83
N TYR A 731 1.48 6.85 -28.84
CA TYR A 731 0.49 5.79 -29.05
C TYR A 731 0.55 4.64 -28.04
N ALA A 732 0.85 4.94 -26.78
CA ALA A 732 1.01 3.92 -25.73
C ALA A 732 -0.19 2.96 -25.62
N LYS A 733 -1.39 3.41 -25.94
CA LYS A 733 -2.63 2.61 -25.99
C LYS A 733 -2.68 1.62 -27.17
N GLN A 734 -1.87 1.79 -28.18
CA GLN A 734 -1.97 1.03 -29.44
C GLN A 734 -0.87 -0.03 -29.55
N ALA A 735 -1.16 -1.13 -30.23
CA ALA A 735 -0.17 -2.21 -30.46
C ALA A 735 1.04 -1.75 -31.28
N ASN A 736 0.92 -0.67 -32.06
CA ASN A 736 2.00 -0.07 -32.84
C ASN A 736 2.65 1.14 -32.14
N ALA A 737 2.64 1.18 -30.81
CA ALA A 737 3.24 2.27 -30.03
C ALA A 737 4.68 2.56 -30.48
N GLN A 738 5.01 3.86 -30.59
CA GLN A 738 6.38 4.29 -30.88
C GLN A 738 7.21 4.20 -29.62
N LYS A 739 8.10 3.22 -29.60
CA LYS A 739 9.01 2.93 -28.48
C LYS A 739 10.45 2.80 -28.93
N THR A 740 11.36 3.10 -28.01
CA THR A 740 12.80 2.95 -28.21
C THR A 740 13.33 2.13 -27.05
N THR A 741 14.08 1.07 -27.36
CA THR A 741 14.87 0.36 -26.35
C THR A 741 16.05 1.24 -25.98
N VAL A 742 16.14 1.63 -24.71
CA VAL A 742 17.25 2.43 -24.16
C VAL A 742 18.42 1.51 -23.85
N ILE A 743 18.15 0.36 -23.23
CA ILE A 743 19.11 -0.71 -22.99
C ILE A 743 18.39 -2.05 -22.90
N ASN A 744 19.07 -3.13 -23.31
CA ASN A 744 18.47 -4.46 -23.41
C ASN A 744 18.43 -5.24 -22.07
N SER A 745 19.30 -4.94 -21.12
CA SER A 745 19.35 -5.66 -19.83
C SER A 745 20.29 -4.99 -18.82
N GLY A 746 20.25 -5.44 -17.59
CA GLY A 746 21.24 -5.15 -16.55
C GLY A 746 20.94 -3.96 -15.64
N MET A 747 19.87 -3.22 -15.88
CA MET A 747 19.46 -2.10 -15.01
C MET A 747 18.69 -2.61 -13.81
N VAL A 748 18.89 -1.93 -12.65
CA VAL A 748 18.21 -2.23 -11.38
C VAL A 748 17.43 -1.05 -10.84
N ASP A 749 17.72 0.18 -11.30
CA ASP A 749 16.95 1.37 -10.93
C ASP A 749 16.94 2.40 -12.05
N ILE A 750 15.88 3.22 -12.07
CA ILE A 750 15.72 4.37 -12.98
C ILE A 750 15.11 5.57 -12.24
N SER A 751 15.53 6.77 -12.61
CA SER A 751 14.87 8.01 -12.25
C SER A 751 14.74 8.88 -13.50
N GLY A 752 13.57 9.47 -13.73
CA GLY A 752 13.31 10.28 -14.90
C GLY A 752 12.47 11.51 -14.56
N LYS A 753 12.85 12.67 -15.10
CA LYS A 753 12.12 13.92 -14.95
C LYS A 753 12.29 14.75 -16.21
N ASN A 754 11.25 15.50 -16.61
CA ASN A 754 11.24 16.27 -17.85
C ASN A 754 11.57 15.35 -19.05
N GLU A 755 12.75 15.44 -19.64
CA GLU A 755 13.22 14.58 -20.73
C GLU A 755 14.59 13.93 -20.41
N SER A 756 15.04 13.98 -19.17
CA SER A 756 16.29 13.40 -18.67
C SER A 756 16.01 12.15 -17.86
N VAL A 757 16.84 11.12 -18.02
CA VAL A 757 16.76 9.85 -17.31
C VAL A 757 18.13 9.46 -16.80
N VAL A 758 18.20 9.07 -15.52
CA VAL A 758 19.39 8.49 -14.88
C VAL A 758 19.08 7.02 -14.54
N LEU A 759 20.02 6.15 -14.84
CA LEU A 759 19.89 4.71 -14.67
C LEU A 759 20.99 4.17 -13.76
N LEU A 760 20.70 3.10 -13.06
CA LEU A 760 21.64 2.38 -12.21
C LEU A 760 21.68 0.92 -12.65
N ASP A 761 22.89 0.38 -12.89
CA ASP A 761 23.05 -1.03 -13.23
C ASP A 761 23.28 -1.89 -11.96
N LYS A 762 23.24 -3.20 -12.15
CA LYS A 762 23.44 -4.21 -11.09
C LYS A 762 24.85 -4.24 -10.49
N TYR A 763 25.82 -3.57 -11.10
CA TYR A 763 27.19 -3.43 -10.60
C TYR A 763 27.42 -2.11 -9.86
N GLY A 764 26.36 -1.27 -9.77
CA GLY A 764 26.43 0.05 -9.12
C GLY A 764 26.96 1.16 -10.02
N ALA A 765 27.11 0.94 -11.34
CA ALA A 765 27.45 2.01 -12.27
C ALA A 765 26.19 2.81 -12.68
N SER A 766 26.35 4.12 -12.86
CA SER A 766 25.26 5.00 -13.27
C SER A 766 25.45 5.51 -14.71
N TYR A 767 24.30 5.65 -15.40
CA TYR A 767 24.24 6.10 -16.80
C TYR A 767 23.17 7.18 -16.95
N THR A 768 23.31 8.00 -17.98
CA THR A 768 22.35 9.04 -18.36
C THR A 768 21.87 8.88 -19.79
N TYR A 769 20.60 9.28 -20.02
CA TYR A 769 19.92 9.24 -21.30
C TYR A 769 18.97 10.44 -21.42
N GLY A 770 18.83 11.02 -22.62
CA GLY A 770 17.87 12.07 -22.93
C GLY A 770 18.48 13.47 -22.94
N ASP A 771 17.76 14.48 -22.45
CA ASP A 771 18.15 15.90 -22.53
C ASP A 771 19.49 16.18 -21.80
N ASN A 772 20.36 16.92 -22.47
CA ASN A 772 21.64 17.39 -21.94
C ASN A 772 21.89 18.87 -22.30
N SER A 773 20.85 19.63 -22.51
CA SER A 773 20.93 21.04 -22.93
C SER A 773 21.61 21.94 -21.87
N LYS A 774 21.67 21.49 -20.63
CA LYS A 774 22.31 22.16 -19.48
C LYS A 774 23.50 21.38 -18.88
N GLY A 775 23.96 20.32 -19.57
CA GLY A 775 25.03 19.46 -19.07
C GLY A 775 24.59 18.46 -17.99
N GLN A 776 23.29 18.28 -17.80
CA GLN A 776 22.72 17.39 -16.78
C GLN A 776 23.09 15.92 -16.96
N ALA A 777 23.57 15.53 -18.14
CA ALA A 777 24.10 14.19 -18.36
C ALA A 777 25.44 13.94 -17.64
N GLY A 778 26.16 15.00 -17.24
CA GLY A 778 27.45 14.89 -16.52
C GLY A 778 28.53 14.19 -17.33
N ILE A 779 28.71 14.57 -18.58
CA ILE A 779 29.62 13.93 -19.55
C ILE A 779 30.68 14.90 -20.11
N GLY A 780 30.87 16.07 -19.48
CA GLY A 780 31.88 17.08 -19.83
C GLY A 780 31.43 18.08 -20.89
N GLY A 781 30.13 18.24 -21.12
CA GLY A 781 29.62 19.23 -22.09
C GLY A 781 28.10 19.19 -22.23
N THR A 782 27.57 20.03 -23.13
CA THR A 782 26.15 20.15 -23.44
C THR A 782 25.85 19.58 -24.82
N SER A 783 24.63 19.03 -24.97
CA SER A 783 24.07 18.58 -26.24
C SER A 783 22.54 18.59 -26.15
N ALA A 784 21.83 18.58 -27.29
CA ALA A 784 20.37 18.55 -27.27
C ALA A 784 19.82 17.23 -26.68
N SER A 785 20.56 16.12 -26.83
CA SER A 785 20.19 14.82 -26.30
C SER A 785 21.42 13.89 -26.23
N VAL A 786 21.39 12.96 -25.30
CA VAL A 786 22.40 11.92 -25.10
C VAL A 786 21.77 10.53 -25.31
N ILE A 787 22.44 9.70 -26.11
CA ILE A 787 22.14 8.27 -26.20
C ILE A 787 22.97 7.59 -25.14
N LEU A 788 22.39 6.92 -24.21
CA LEU A 788 22.92 6.21 -23.05
C LEU A 788 24.46 6.31 -22.87
N GLN A 789 24.90 7.07 -21.88
CA GLN A 789 26.32 7.19 -21.53
C GLN A 789 26.55 7.02 -20.03
N LYS A 790 27.69 6.39 -19.67
CA LYS A 790 28.14 6.31 -18.28
C LYS A 790 28.51 7.72 -17.80
N ILE A 791 28.08 8.07 -16.61
CA ILE A 791 28.42 9.37 -15.98
C ILE A 791 29.92 9.48 -15.71
N ARG A 792 30.43 10.71 -15.69
CA ARG A 792 31.83 10.98 -15.35
C ARG A 792 31.91 11.55 -13.95
N ILE A 793 32.72 10.91 -13.11
CA ILE A 793 33.21 11.40 -11.83
C ILE A 793 34.71 11.09 -11.81
N ALA A 794 35.49 11.91 -11.11
CA ALA A 794 36.96 11.85 -11.12
C ALA A 794 37.54 10.51 -10.64
N GLU A 795 36.77 9.72 -9.88
CA GLU A 795 37.19 8.42 -9.35
C GLU A 795 36.12 7.37 -9.73
N GLU A 796 36.52 6.09 -9.86
CA GLU A 796 35.54 5.01 -10.01
C GLU A 796 34.76 4.83 -8.72
N LYS A 797 33.47 5.17 -8.79
CA LYS A 797 32.51 5.07 -7.68
C LYS A 797 31.40 4.07 -8.03
N THR A 798 30.85 3.46 -7.00
CA THR A 798 29.60 2.71 -7.07
C THR A 798 28.47 3.52 -6.45
N TYR A 799 27.25 3.41 -7.00
CA TYR A 799 26.14 4.25 -6.60
C TYR A 799 25.04 3.42 -5.93
N LEU A 800 24.42 4.01 -4.90
CA LEU A 800 23.30 3.47 -4.15
C LEU A 800 21.97 3.79 -4.83
N THR A 801 21.81 5.02 -5.33
CA THR A 801 20.57 5.48 -5.93
C THR A 801 20.78 6.65 -6.88
N VAL A 802 19.81 6.89 -7.75
CA VAL A 802 19.83 7.93 -8.78
C VAL A 802 18.63 8.85 -8.64
N GLY A 803 18.76 10.11 -9.03
CA GLY A 803 17.72 11.13 -9.03
C GLY A 803 17.79 12.01 -10.27
N ALA A 804 16.64 12.32 -10.87
CA ALA A 804 16.52 13.25 -11.98
C ALA A 804 15.75 14.50 -11.57
N GLY A 805 16.18 15.66 -12.05
CA GLY A 805 15.49 16.92 -11.97
C GLY A 805 15.12 17.46 -13.35
N TYR A 806 14.61 18.70 -13.45
CA TYR A 806 14.15 19.28 -14.72
C TYR A 806 15.32 19.62 -15.66
N LYS A 807 16.43 20.08 -15.11
CA LYS A 807 17.64 20.51 -15.85
C LYS A 807 18.92 20.09 -15.13
N ASP A 808 18.81 19.16 -14.21
CA ASP A 808 19.84 18.67 -13.32
C ASP A 808 19.62 17.21 -13.01
N ASN A 809 20.69 16.46 -12.76
CA ASN A 809 20.64 15.07 -12.37
C ASN A 809 21.54 14.82 -11.17
N TYR A 810 21.23 13.79 -10.40
CA TYR A 810 21.90 13.48 -9.14
C TYR A 810 22.18 11.99 -9.00
N VAL A 811 23.23 11.69 -8.24
CA VAL A 811 23.54 10.32 -7.78
C VAL A 811 23.96 10.36 -6.32
N ILE A 812 23.71 9.30 -5.59
CA ILE A 812 24.23 9.07 -4.24
C ILE A 812 25.14 7.84 -4.33
N ASP A 813 26.40 7.96 -3.91
CA ASP A 813 27.33 6.84 -3.91
C ASP A 813 27.09 5.91 -2.70
N THR A 814 27.78 4.77 -2.68
CA THR A 814 27.65 3.78 -1.59
C THR A 814 28.29 4.22 -0.29
N GLU A 815 29.06 5.32 -0.30
CA GLU A 815 29.64 5.97 0.89
C GLU A 815 28.71 7.06 1.44
N GLY A 816 27.58 7.35 0.75
CA GLY A 816 26.58 8.33 1.15
C GLY A 816 26.84 9.75 0.64
N PHE A 817 27.81 9.99 -0.22
CA PHE A 817 28.05 11.30 -0.83
C PHE A 817 27.09 11.54 -1.99
N VAL A 818 26.62 12.78 -2.09
CA VAL A 818 25.66 13.21 -3.12
C VAL A 818 26.41 14.02 -4.18
N TYR A 819 26.15 13.74 -5.43
CA TYR A 819 26.70 14.46 -6.58
C TYR A 819 25.61 14.97 -7.48
N GLY A 820 25.80 16.14 -8.09
CA GLY A 820 24.88 16.75 -9.04
C GLY A 820 25.57 17.32 -10.26
N ALA A 821 24.88 17.28 -11.41
CA ALA A 821 25.32 17.88 -12.67
C ALA A 821 24.16 18.59 -13.38
N GLY A 822 24.45 19.64 -14.16
CA GLY A 822 23.47 20.39 -14.92
C GLY A 822 23.41 21.86 -14.54
N ALA A 823 22.21 22.45 -14.66
CA ALA A 823 21.92 23.83 -14.30
C ALA A 823 22.15 24.11 -12.81
N ASN A 824 22.60 25.33 -12.49
CA ASN A 824 22.83 25.74 -11.10
C ASN A 824 22.48 27.21 -10.83
N GLU A 825 21.71 27.84 -11.67
CA GLU A 825 21.36 29.27 -11.57
C GLU A 825 20.66 29.66 -10.23
N TYR A 826 20.07 28.69 -9.54
CA TYR A 826 19.43 28.86 -8.22
C TYR A 826 20.21 28.18 -7.09
N GLY A 827 21.36 27.59 -7.36
CA GLY A 827 22.10 26.78 -6.39
C GLY A 827 21.59 25.35 -6.25
N GLN A 828 20.86 24.84 -7.26
CA GLN A 828 20.23 23.51 -7.24
C GLN A 828 21.22 22.35 -7.29
N LEU A 829 22.51 22.59 -7.52
CA LEU A 829 23.55 21.59 -7.33
C LEU A 829 24.03 21.51 -5.87
N GLY A 830 23.67 22.50 -5.00
CA GLY A 830 23.96 22.47 -3.58
C GLY A 830 25.47 22.50 -3.25
N ASN A 831 26.31 22.94 -4.15
CA ASN A 831 27.77 22.83 -4.11
C ASN A 831 28.48 24.17 -3.75
N SER A 832 27.78 25.06 -3.04
CA SER A 832 28.20 26.41 -2.64
C SER A 832 28.42 27.40 -3.79
N THR A 833 28.05 27.02 -5.03
CA THR A 833 28.19 27.89 -6.23
C THR A 833 26.82 28.11 -6.88
N TYR A 834 26.81 28.94 -7.94
CA TYR A 834 25.67 29.15 -8.84
C TYR A 834 26.06 28.84 -10.30
N ASP A 835 27.24 28.24 -10.51
CA ASP A 835 27.75 27.91 -11.82
C ASP A 835 27.22 26.55 -12.28
N GLU A 836 26.79 26.44 -13.55
CA GLU A 836 26.43 25.19 -14.19
C GLU A 836 27.59 24.18 -14.12
N SER A 837 27.31 22.91 -13.95
CA SER A 837 28.33 21.88 -13.99
C SER A 837 28.01 20.82 -15.05
N TYR A 838 28.97 20.57 -15.92
CA TYR A 838 28.89 19.59 -16.99
C TYR A 838 29.42 18.22 -16.60
N ASP A 839 29.96 18.11 -15.39
CA ASP A 839 30.37 16.87 -14.72
C ASP A 839 29.67 16.78 -13.35
N PHE A 840 29.52 15.57 -12.82
CA PHE A 840 28.95 15.40 -11.49
C PHE A 840 29.87 15.95 -10.42
N THR A 841 29.42 16.99 -9.72
CA THR A 841 30.13 17.66 -8.63
C THR A 841 29.51 17.33 -7.29
N LEU A 842 30.36 17.30 -6.25
CA LEU A 842 29.95 16.98 -4.89
C LEU A 842 29.00 18.05 -4.32
N VAL A 843 27.93 17.62 -3.67
CA VAL A 843 26.99 18.48 -2.94
C VAL A 843 27.54 18.80 -1.55
N GLY A 844 27.41 20.04 -1.09
CA GLY A 844 27.86 20.53 0.20
C GLY A 844 28.85 21.68 0.08
N ASP A 845 29.28 22.22 1.21
CA ASP A 845 30.33 23.24 1.26
C ASP A 845 31.70 22.56 1.05
N ARG A 846 32.58 23.18 0.26
CA ARG A 846 33.93 22.65 0.02
C ARG A 846 34.86 22.89 1.19
N ASN A 847 34.46 23.71 2.16
CA ASN A 847 35.24 23.97 3.36
C ASN A 847 35.24 22.75 4.27
N PHE A 848 36.34 22.55 4.94
CA PHE A 848 36.52 21.51 5.94
C PHE A 848 37.28 22.04 7.16
N GLU A 849 37.18 21.34 8.27
CA GLU A 849 37.83 21.68 9.53
C GLU A 849 38.71 20.53 10.03
N ILE A 850 39.81 20.86 10.65
CA ILE A 850 40.61 19.90 11.40
C ILE A 850 40.08 19.88 12.84
N VAL A 851 39.69 18.71 13.33
CA VAL A 851 39.13 18.58 14.68
C VAL A 851 40.04 17.74 15.56
N PRO A 852 40.38 18.29 16.71
CA PRO A 852 40.07 19.63 17.21
C PRO A 852 40.87 20.74 16.49
N ASP A 853 40.26 21.92 16.32
CA ASP A 853 40.87 23.10 15.66
C ASP A 853 42.00 23.69 16.46
N ALA A 854 41.97 23.51 17.77
CA ALA A 854 43.03 23.87 18.69
C ALA A 854 43.14 22.87 19.83
N ARG A 855 44.33 22.47 20.20
CA ARG A 855 44.59 21.57 21.32
C ARG A 855 45.95 21.78 21.92
N THR A 856 46.04 21.60 23.24
CA THR A 856 47.27 21.48 23.96
C THR A 856 47.71 20.02 23.98
N MET A 857 48.89 19.72 23.46
CA MET A 857 49.54 18.42 23.50
C MET A 857 50.57 18.38 24.60
N LYS A 858 50.80 17.21 25.15
CA LYS A 858 51.89 16.95 26.10
C LYS A 858 53.06 16.32 25.35
N GLN A 859 54.25 16.46 25.88
CA GLN A 859 55.46 15.86 25.28
C GLN A 859 55.88 14.61 26.10
N PRO A 860 56.11 13.46 25.45
CA PRO A 860 55.80 13.10 24.06
C PRO A 860 54.34 12.60 23.93
N GLU A 861 53.60 13.14 22.99
CA GLU A 861 52.22 12.69 22.70
C GLU A 861 52.06 12.51 21.21
N GLN A 862 51.24 11.52 20.83
CA GLN A 862 50.73 11.36 19.48
C GLN A 862 49.23 11.62 19.47
N GLU A 863 48.73 12.27 18.45
CA GLU A 863 47.34 12.58 18.23
C GLU A 863 46.98 12.24 16.76
N THR A 864 45.91 11.54 16.53
CA THR A 864 45.32 11.46 15.22
C THR A 864 44.19 12.47 15.14
N VAL A 865 44.30 13.45 14.24
CA VAL A 865 43.26 14.45 13.99
C VAL A 865 42.17 13.86 13.14
N LYS A 866 40.99 14.47 13.22
CA LYS A 866 39.87 14.17 12.31
C LYS A 866 39.65 15.33 11.36
N ILE A 867 39.29 15.05 10.13
CA ILE A 867 38.78 16.04 9.19
C ILE A 867 37.25 15.96 9.24
N VAL A 868 36.61 17.06 9.60
CA VAL A 868 35.18 17.26 9.46
C VAL A 868 34.97 18.11 8.22
N ALA A 869 34.53 17.48 7.15
CA ALA A 869 34.18 18.19 5.93
C ALA A 869 32.69 18.61 6.02
N ASN A 870 32.41 19.86 5.61
CA ASN A 870 31.02 20.35 5.45
C ASN A 870 30.37 19.79 4.18
N ILE A 871 30.90 18.71 3.61
CA ILE A 871 30.34 17.95 2.50
C ILE A 871 29.10 17.24 2.98
N PHE A 872 28.04 17.31 2.17
CA PHE A 872 26.77 16.70 2.52
C PHE A 872 26.82 15.19 2.30
N ASN A 873 26.64 14.44 3.40
CA ASN A 873 26.60 12.97 3.39
C ASN A 873 25.29 12.48 3.98
N VAL A 874 24.63 11.53 3.30
CA VAL A 874 23.31 11.02 3.71
C VAL A 874 23.37 10.05 4.89
N PHE A 875 24.54 9.47 5.18
CA PHE A 875 24.77 8.61 6.35
C PHE A 875 25.34 9.38 7.56
N ASN A 876 25.46 10.70 7.45
CA ASN A 876 26.08 11.57 8.45
C ASN A 876 27.60 11.33 8.65
N HIS A 877 28.25 10.69 7.71
CA HIS A 877 29.71 10.50 7.72
C HIS A 877 30.39 11.77 7.22
N ASN A 878 30.74 12.67 8.13
CA ASN A 878 31.42 13.92 7.83
C ASN A 878 32.95 13.80 7.91
N GLU A 879 33.48 12.61 8.19
CA GLU A 879 34.92 12.36 8.27
C GLU A 879 35.42 11.86 6.92
N ARG A 880 36.49 12.52 6.40
CA ARG A 880 37.20 12.11 5.18
C ARG A 880 38.50 11.41 5.54
N ALA A 881 38.99 10.57 4.62
CA ALA A 881 40.25 9.87 4.81
C ALA A 881 41.41 10.90 4.93
N LEU A 882 42.24 10.72 5.93
CA LEU A 882 43.37 11.62 6.19
C LEU A 882 44.41 11.64 5.04
N THR A 883 44.43 10.57 4.24
CA THR A 883 45.25 10.41 3.03
C THR A 883 44.81 11.28 1.85
N ASP A 884 43.56 11.82 1.87
CA ASP A 884 43.06 12.73 0.84
C ASP A 884 43.66 14.15 0.95
N TYR A 885 44.48 14.40 1.96
CA TYR A 885 45.03 15.71 2.26
C TYR A 885 46.54 15.69 2.24
N ASP A 886 47.15 16.83 1.79
CA ASP A 886 48.56 17.14 2.00
C ASP A 886 48.70 17.84 3.33
N TRP A 887 49.53 17.30 4.20
CA TRP A 887 49.73 17.77 5.56
C TRP A 887 51.05 18.56 5.72
N LYS A 888 50.96 19.66 6.46
CA LYS A 888 52.13 20.48 6.75
C LYS A 888 52.06 21.03 8.18
N SER A 889 53.17 20.95 8.90
CA SER A 889 53.39 21.69 10.14
C SER A 889 54.16 22.97 9.87
N SER A 890 53.81 24.08 10.53
CA SER A 890 54.51 25.34 10.48
C SER A 890 55.84 25.28 11.24
N ASN A 891 55.97 24.33 12.18
CA ASN A 891 57.16 24.10 12.98
C ASN A 891 57.30 22.61 13.31
N THR A 892 58.13 21.90 12.55
CA THR A 892 58.41 20.49 12.71
C THR A 892 59.23 20.13 13.95
N ASP A 893 59.96 21.10 14.50
CA ASP A 893 60.68 20.90 15.76
C ASP A 893 59.72 20.83 16.95
N VAL A 894 58.49 21.39 16.82
CA VAL A 894 57.47 21.38 17.86
C VAL A 894 56.47 20.25 17.64
N VAL A 895 55.94 20.13 16.42
CA VAL A 895 55.00 19.05 16.05
C VAL A 895 55.28 18.56 14.63
N THR A 896 55.52 17.27 14.48
CA THR A 896 55.51 16.64 13.15
C THR A 896 54.12 16.17 12.80
N VAL A 897 53.82 16.09 11.49
CA VAL A 897 52.55 15.54 10.98
C VAL A 897 52.82 14.59 9.82
N ASP A 898 52.22 13.40 9.89
CA ASP A 898 52.21 12.43 8.81
C ASP A 898 50.81 11.85 8.66
N ASN A 899 50.18 12.06 7.50
CA ASN A 899 48.82 11.60 7.21
C ASN A 899 47.84 11.86 8.37
N GLY A 900 47.90 13.09 8.94
CA GLY A 900 46.98 13.47 10.03
C GLY A 900 47.38 12.92 11.42
N VAL A 901 48.43 12.14 11.52
CA VAL A 901 49.01 11.76 12.81
C VAL A 901 50.03 12.78 13.24
N LEU A 902 49.75 13.45 14.33
CA LEU A 902 50.62 14.48 14.93
C LEU A 902 51.48 13.83 16.01
N ALA A 903 52.78 14.22 16.07
CA ALA A 903 53.65 13.83 17.16
C ALA A 903 54.33 15.05 17.72
N SER A 904 54.16 15.30 19.02
CA SER A 904 54.84 16.40 19.69
C SER A 904 56.34 16.09 19.86
N GLN A 905 57.16 17.05 19.50
CA GLN A 905 58.64 16.95 19.53
C GLN A 905 59.25 17.79 20.66
N ASP A 906 59.00 19.11 20.65
CA ASP A 906 59.45 20.03 21.65
C ASP A 906 58.36 21.03 22.06
N MET A 907 58.59 21.77 23.13
CA MET A 907 57.64 22.78 23.64
C MET A 907 57.52 23.95 22.66
N GLY A 908 56.31 24.46 22.51
CA GLY A 908 56.06 25.59 21.63
C GLY A 908 54.69 25.52 20.95
N THR A 909 54.56 26.24 19.87
CA THR A 909 53.34 26.27 19.09
C THR A 909 53.63 25.88 17.64
N ALA A 910 52.74 25.08 17.05
CA ALA A 910 52.74 24.75 15.63
C ALA A 910 51.33 24.86 15.06
N THR A 911 51.23 25.41 13.85
CA THR A 911 49.99 25.38 13.06
C THR A 911 50.05 24.20 12.09
N ILE A 912 49.13 23.31 12.20
CA ILE A 912 48.98 22.18 11.27
C ILE A 912 48.07 22.63 10.15
N THR A 913 48.49 22.44 8.92
CA THR A 913 47.70 22.75 7.71
C THR A 913 47.43 21.47 6.97
N ALA A 914 46.13 21.20 6.68
CA ALA A 914 45.69 20.21 5.71
C ALA A 914 45.30 20.93 4.43
N THR A 915 45.71 20.41 3.29
CA THR A 915 45.32 20.90 1.96
C THR A 915 44.63 19.76 1.23
N ASP A 916 43.37 19.92 0.87
CA ASP A 916 42.60 18.92 0.07
C ASP A 916 43.30 18.76 -1.30
N LYS A 917 43.68 17.54 -1.63
CA LYS A 917 44.42 17.25 -2.89
C LYS A 917 43.56 17.49 -4.14
N ALA A 918 42.27 17.32 -4.05
CA ALA A 918 41.35 17.48 -5.17
C ALA A 918 41.00 18.97 -5.42
N THR A 919 40.83 19.77 -4.37
CA THR A 919 40.29 21.13 -4.47
C THR A 919 41.29 22.23 -4.17
N GLY A 920 42.44 21.92 -3.51
CA GLY A 920 43.41 22.89 -3.05
C GLY A 920 42.95 23.73 -1.85
N VAL A 921 41.74 23.49 -1.31
CA VAL A 921 41.23 24.18 -0.12
C VAL A 921 42.03 23.78 1.10
N LYS A 922 42.25 24.74 2.02
CA LYS A 922 43.11 24.57 3.19
C LYS A 922 42.33 24.80 4.47
N ALA A 923 42.59 23.98 5.46
CA ALA A 923 42.18 24.20 6.84
C ALA A 923 43.40 24.16 7.75
N THR A 924 43.33 24.86 8.88
CA THR A 924 44.44 24.94 9.83
C THR A 924 43.96 24.61 11.24
N ALA A 925 44.87 24.01 12.04
CA ALA A 925 44.61 23.74 13.44
C ALA A 925 45.84 24.10 14.28
N LEU A 926 45.62 24.74 15.41
CA LEU A 926 46.71 25.15 16.32
C LEU A 926 47.03 24.01 17.30
N ARG A 927 48.34 23.77 17.48
CA ARG A 927 48.83 22.88 18.54
C ARG A 927 49.79 23.63 19.43
N VAL A 928 49.59 23.52 20.71
CA VAL A 928 50.45 24.06 21.76
C VAL A 928 51.04 22.88 22.52
N VAL A 929 52.32 22.65 22.41
CA VAL A 929 53.00 21.57 23.14
C VAL A 929 53.52 22.13 24.47
N GLN A 930 53.04 21.51 25.53
CA GLN A 930 53.45 21.76 26.90
C GLN A 930 54.28 20.58 27.42
N PRO A 931 55.12 20.80 28.46
CA PRO A 931 55.80 19.71 29.12
C PRO A 931 54.82 18.62 29.58
N LEU A 932 55.33 17.42 29.73
CA LEU A 932 54.54 16.30 30.31
C LEU A 932 54.05 16.70 31.69
N ASP A 933 52.75 16.68 31.86
CA ASP A 933 52.10 16.94 33.16
C ASP A 933 52.21 15.66 34.01
N GLU A 934 53.37 15.24 34.34
CA GLU A 934 53.59 14.44 35.54
C GLU A 934 53.31 15.41 36.66
N GLN A 935 52.32 15.15 37.52
CA GLN A 935 52.21 15.72 38.85
C GLN A 935 53.46 15.28 39.61
N ARG A 936 54.57 15.98 39.39
CA ARG A 936 55.83 15.70 40.07
C ARG A 936 55.85 16.18 41.50
N ILE A 937 54.97 17.14 41.82
CA ILE A 937 54.73 17.56 43.18
C ILE A 937 53.86 16.52 43.89
N GLN A 938 54.40 15.84 44.86
CA GLN A 938 53.71 14.85 45.69
C GLN A 938 52.84 15.54 46.73
N SER A 939 53.38 16.56 47.39
CA SER A 939 52.65 17.39 48.35
C SER A 939 53.22 18.78 48.47
N ILE A 940 52.39 19.73 48.85
CA ILE A 940 52.76 21.10 49.28
C ILE A 940 52.11 21.29 50.64
N THR A 941 52.90 21.65 51.61
CA THR A 941 52.39 22.05 52.93
C THR A 941 52.89 23.43 53.30
N VAL A 942 52.07 24.23 53.99
CA VAL A 942 52.47 25.47 54.61
C VAL A 942 52.08 25.36 56.10
N ASN A 943 53.10 25.60 56.98
CA ASN A 943 52.90 25.36 58.41
C ASN A 943 52.29 24.00 58.76
N ASN A 944 52.75 22.95 58.09
CA ASN A 944 52.20 21.56 58.18
C ASN A 944 50.75 21.38 57.81
N LYS A 945 50.07 22.39 57.23
CA LYS A 945 48.73 22.21 56.57
C LYS A 945 48.92 21.93 55.08
N GLU A 946 48.31 20.89 54.61
CA GLU A 946 48.39 20.49 53.23
C GLU A 946 47.54 21.43 52.30
N ALA A 947 48.11 21.85 51.22
CA ALA A 947 47.44 22.67 50.22
C ALA A 947 46.47 21.80 49.41
N LYS A 948 45.26 22.31 49.13
CA LYS A 948 44.24 21.65 48.30
C LYS A 948 44.42 22.11 46.88
N VAL A 949 44.25 21.21 45.94
CA VAL A 949 44.19 21.56 44.49
C VAL A 949 42.94 22.37 44.22
N SER A 950 43.07 23.61 43.77
CA SER A 950 41.98 24.51 43.44
C SER A 950 41.79 24.74 41.93
N GLY A 951 42.65 24.12 41.10
CA GLY A 951 42.64 24.16 39.65
C GLY A 951 43.90 23.50 39.08
N GLU A 952 44.02 23.50 37.76
CA GLU A 952 45.18 22.93 37.07
C GLU A 952 46.46 23.65 37.53
N ASN A 953 47.40 22.94 38.20
CA ASN A 953 48.64 23.46 38.79
C ASN A 953 48.47 24.62 39.78
N LYS A 954 47.31 24.71 40.43
CA LYS A 954 47.01 25.66 41.47
C LYS A 954 46.76 24.96 42.81
N TYR A 955 47.49 25.36 43.85
CA TYR A 955 47.34 24.85 45.17
C TYR A 955 46.97 25.99 46.10
N GLU A 956 45.99 25.82 46.95
CA GLU A 956 45.54 26.80 47.90
C GLU A 956 45.54 26.24 49.33
N VAL A 957 46.08 26.99 50.27
CA VAL A 957 46.08 26.68 51.71
C VAL A 957 45.84 27.93 52.51
N SER A 958 44.95 27.87 53.45
CA SER A 958 44.77 28.95 54.46
C SER A 958 45.48 28.59 55.72
N VAL A 959 46.49 29.39 56.10
CA VAL A 959 47.29 29.17 57.31
C VAL A 959 47.40 30.48 58.13
N GLU A 960 47.59 30.33 59.45
CA GLU A 960 47.99 31.47 60.26
C GLU A 960 49.49 31.64 60.14
N LYS A 961 49.98 32.94 60.12
CA LYS A 961 51.39 33.22 60.00
C LYS A 961 52.12 32.89 61.32
N ASN A 962 53.36 32.58 61.22
CA ASN A 962 54.29 32.47 62.37
C ASN A 962 54.41 33.82 63.11
N LEU A 963 54.97 33.83 64.29
CA LEU A 963 55.17 35.06 65.09
C LEU A 963 56.00 36.12 64.40
N ASP A 964 56.89 35.76 63.46
CA ASP A 964 57.77 36.62 62.68
C ASP A 964 57.08 37.05 61.36
N GLY A 965 55.82 36.71 61.10
CA GLY A 965 55.12 37.07 59.90
C GLY A 965 55.39 36.16 58.70
N THR A 966 56.05 35.07 58.86
CA THR A 966 56.38 34.08 57.82
C THR A 966 55.53 32.82 57.95
N GLY A 967 55.61 31.98 56.92
CA GLY A 967 55.06 30.55 56.97
C GLY A 967 56.10 29.63 56.34
N THR A 968 56.23 28.44 56.95
CA THR A 968 57.15 27.42 56.48
C THR A 968 56.51 26.63 55.36
N LEU A 969 56.97 26.86 54.12
CA LEU A 969 56.58 26.16 52.89
C LEU A 969 57.43 24.89 52.76
N LYS A 970 56.77 23.74 52.64
CA LYS A 970 57.43 22.48 52.30
C LYS A 970 56.81 21.90 51.05
N ILE A 971 57.65 21.64 50.07
CA ILE A 971 57.32 21.00 48.79
C ILE A 971 57.99 19.66 48.69
N THR A 972 57.22 18.59 48.39
CA THR A 972 57.74 17.25 48.17
C THR A 972 57.44 16.82 46.76
N THR A 973 58.42 16.37 46.00
CA THR A 973 58.27 15.79 44.67
C THR A 973 58.24 14.27 44.72
N LYS A 974 57.76 13.65 43.70
CA LYS A 974 57.70 12.20 43.56
C LYS A 974 59.04 11.55 43.30
N ASP A 975 59.99 12.29 42.71
CA ASP A 975 61.34 11.83 42.42
C ASP A 975 62.34 12.64 43.26
N SER A 976 63.18 11.95 44.00
CA SER A 976 64.22 12.63 44.84
C SER A 976 65.30 13.27 44.04
N ALA A 977 65.39 13.03 42.73
CA ALA A 977 66.37 13.66 41.85
C ALA A 977 65.84 14.92 41.13
N ASP A 978 64.56 15.34 41.39
CA ASP A 978 63.97 16.55 40.88
C ASP A 978 64.55 17.75 41.51
N GLU A 979 64.80 18.81 40.71
CA GLU A 979 65.29 20.14 41.16
C GLU A 979 64.07 21.06 41.39
N ILE A 980 63.92 21.66 42.51
CA ILE A 980 62.80 22.53 42.90
C ILE A 980 63.30 24.00 43.00
N SER A 981 62.53 24.91 42.40
CA SER A 981 62.74 26.34 42.51
C SER A 981 61.50 27.07 42.93
N ILE A 982 61.57 28.01 43.81
CA ILE A 982 60.51 28.91 44.22
C ILE A 982 60.72 30.38 43.87
N ASP A 983 61.85 30.69 43.23
CA ASP A 983 62.22 32.01 42.77
C ASP A 983 62.08 32.27 41.27
N GLY A 984 61.18 31.49 40.66
CA GLY A 984 60.85 31.59 39.21
C GLY A 984 61.81 30.86 38.28
N GLY A 985 62.69 30.02 38.80
CA GLY A 985 63.73 29.29 38.05
C GLY A 985 65.04 29.91 37.99
N THR A 986 65.33 30.83 38.92
CA THR A 986 66.63 31.46 39.03
C THR A 986 67.55 30.55 39.84
N THR A 987 67.05 29.88 40.87
CA THR A 987 67.88 29.01 41.72
C THR A 987 67.14 27.68 41.89
N TYR A 988 67.83 26.54 41.66
CA TYR A 988 67.26 25.21 41.83
C TYR A 988 67.96 24.49 42.94
N VAL A 989 67.16 23.75 43.78
CA VAL A 989 67.61 22.87 44.81
C VAL A 989 67.37 21.46 44.44
N ILE A 990 68.40 20.62 44.37
CA ILE A 990 68.26 19.17 44.12
C ILE A 990 67.87 18.47 45.42
N GLY A 991 66.83 17.64 45.31
CA GLY A 991 66.38 16.80 46.43
C GLY A 991 64.88 16.74 46.50
N GLY A 992 64.28 15.57 46.73
CA GLY A 992 62.83 15.34 46.72
C GLY A 992 62.00 16.15 47.70
N THR A 993 62.62 17.05 48.47
CA THR A 993 61.85 17.91 49.38
C THR A 993 62.59 19.24 49.53
N LEU A 994 61.91 20.36 49.31
CA LEU A 994 62.38 21.74 49.65
C LEU A 994 61.56 22.21 50.83
N THR A 995 62.29 22.81 51.86
CA THR A 995 61.59 23.45 52.98
C THR A 995 62.20 24.85 53.09
N GLN A 996 61.41 25.92 53.04
CA GLN A 996 61.82 27.28 53.12
C GLN A 996 60.76 28.17 53.77
N ASP A 997 61.19 29.13 54.58
CA ASP A 997 60.27 30.14 55.10
C ASP A 997 59.96 31.17 54.05
N ILE A 998 58.67 31.47 53.84
CA ILE A 998 58.12 32.41 52.89
C ILE A 998 57.36 33.52 53.66
N PRO A 999 57.41 34.76 53.21
CA PRO A 999 56.62 35.82 53.83
C PRO A 999 55.15 35.59 53.54
N LEU A 1000 54.32 35.74 54.59
CA LEU A 1000 52.88 35.70 54.49
C LEU A 1000 52.26 37.07 54.68
N ASP A 1001 51.69 37.68 53.68
CA ASP A 1001 51.09 39.03 53.75
C ASP A 1001 49.53 38.87 54.04
N THR A 1002 48.89 39.97 54.30
CA THR A 1002 47.43 40.08 54.57
C THR A 1002 46.60 39.80 53.32
N ASN A 1003 47.18 39.94 52.12
CA ASN A 1003 46.59 39.49 50.85
C ASN A 1003 47.10 38.08 50.49
N PRO A 1004 46.36 37.32 49.65
CA PRO A 1004 46.84 35.99 49.24
C PRO A 1004 48.23 36.06 48.60
N THR A 1005 49.23 35.45 49.24
CA THR A 1005 50.60 35.36 48.71
C THR A 1005 50.59 34.27 47.61
N VAL A 1006 51.00 34.64 46.37
CA VAL A 1006 51.17 33.70 45.26
C VAL A 1006 52.64 33.41 45.07
N GLN A 1007 53.03 32.16 45.39
CA GLN A 1007 54.39 31.66 45.17
C GLN A 1007 54.44 30.85 43.90
N LYS A 1008 55.32 31.20 42.96
CA LYS A 1008 55.59 30.43 41.75
C LYS A 1008 56.61 29.36 42.00
N ILE A 1009 56.18 28.09 41.80
CA ILE A 1009 57.02 26.93 41.96
C ILE A 1009 57.36 26.35 40.57
N LYS A 1010 58.67 26.13 40.33
CA LYS A 1010 59.09 25.35 39.14
C LYS A 1010 59.83 24.12 39.62
N VAL A 1011 59.46 22.99 38.97
CA VAL A 1011 60.11 21.68 39.18
C VAL A 1011 60.83 21.29 37.93
N LYS A 1012 62.08 21.05 37.97
CA LYS A 1012 62.91 20.56 36.87
C LYS A 1012 63.14 19.08 37.08
N ALA A 1013 62.66 18.26 36.18
CA ALA A 1013 62.86 16.80 36.27
C ALA A 1013 64.34 16.41 36.14
N SER A 1014 64.63 15.26 36.69
CA SER A 1014 65.99 14.65 36.64
C SER A 1014 66.51 14.43 35.19
N ASN A 1015 65.65 14.41 34.21
CA ASN A 1015 65.94 14.34 32.78
C ASN A 1015 66.20 15.73 32.13
N GLY A 1016 66.24 16.83 32.91
CA GLY A 1016 66.49 18.14 32.43
C GLY A 1016 65.33 18.97 31.97
N LYS A 1017 64.07 18.38 31.96
CA LYS A 1017 62.85 19.07 31.55
C LYS A 1017 62.23 19.84 32.71
N THR A 1018 61.78 21.06 32.52
CA THR A 1018 61.12 21.88 33.53
C THR A 1018 59.61 21.78 33.44
N VAL A 1019 58.94 21.54 34.56
CA VAL A 1019 57.47 21.48 34.66
C VAL A 1019 56.97 22.71 35.38
#